data_d8af55815341569cd5570d66d55f54c7
#
_entry.id   d8af55815341569cd5570d66d55f54c7
#
_cell.length_a   1.000
_cell.length_b   1.000
_cell.length_c   1.000
_cell.angle_alpha   90.00
_cell.angle_beta   90.00
_cell.angle_gamma   90.00
#
_symmetry.space_group_name_H-M   'P 1'
#
loop_
_entity.id
_entity.type
_entity.pdbx_description
1 polymer ?
#
loop_
_entity_poly.entity_id
_entity_poly.type
_entity_poly.pdbx_seq_one_letter_code
_entity_poly.pdbx_strand_id
1 'polypeptide(L)'
;MLGIGTLAKKVFGTPNDRKIKATRPLVDRITALEPEYEKLSDEGLVEKTRSLQQRAQAGETLEALLPEAFANCREAARRALGLRAFDVQLMGGIFLHEGNISEMKTGEGKTLVATFPAYLNALTGKGVHIVTVNDYLARRDSEWMGKVYSALGMTTGVVYPQQPEAEKHDAYRCDITYATNNELGFDYLRDNMKSELSEIYQRNHNFAVVDEVDSILVDEARTPLIISGPSQDRSELYIAINKLIPDLEETHFALDEKTRNVTYTDEGNDFLEELLKTHDLLPEGQSLYDPESTTIVHHVNQGLRAHKLFTCDKDYIVRNGEVVLIDEFTGRMMSGRRLSDGLHQAIEAKEGCPIQAENVTLASVTFQNYFRLYNRLSGMTGTALTEAEEFAEIYGLGVIEVPTNQPIARIDEDDRVYRTATEKNQAIVDEIKIANGKGQPVLVGTTSIEKSEFLSEMLKKENLEHNVLNARQHEQEAEIIGDAGKLSAITIATNMAGRGTDIQLGGNVEMKVQAALSKDERADPDILRALIESTHSKEKEKVLEAGGLFVLATERHESRRIDNQLRGRSGRQGDPGKSSFFLSLEDDLMRIFGSEKLDKVLSTLGMKDGEAIIHPWVNKSLARAQAKVEGRNFDIRKQLLKFDDVMNDQRKVIFTQRRDVMEANDLAEIIKDMRYQVIDDLIETHMPPKSYADQWDTEGLYAACLEHLGVDMPVIEWGNEEGVDDEVMRERLSNAVDEAMAKKAIAFGPDTMRQIEKQILLQTIDGKWREHLLTLEHLRSVVGFRGYAQRDPLNEYKNESFQLFESMLDSLRNEVTQKLAQIRPMTGEEQRAIAEQMAAQQAALKQASQTASEAAPAAVFDETDPSTWGNPGRNEPCPCGSGKKFKHCHGQI
;
A
#
# COMPACT_ATOMS: atom_id res chain seq x y z
N MET A 1 -36.31 18.46 22.54
CA MET A 1 -34.90 18.81 22.90
C MET A 1 -34.02 19.22 21.71
N LEU A 2 -34.57 19.47 20.52
CA LEU A 2 -33.81 19.87 19.33
C LEU A 2 -33.47 21.37 19.23
N GLY A 3 -33.98 22.21 20.10
CA GLY A 3 -33.78 23.69 20.02
C GLY A 3 -32.59 24.26 20.79
N ILE A 4 -32.17 23.63 21.88
CA ILE A 4 -31.14 24.21 22.78
C ILE A 4 -29.74 23.97 22.19
N GLY A 5 -29.50 22.82 21.56
CA GLY A 5 -28.21 22.48 20.90
C GLY A 5 -27.92 23.35 19.67
N THR A 6 -28.96 23.72 18.90
CA THR A 6 -28.84 24.63 17.75
C THR A 6 -28.61 26.09 18.16
N LEU A 7 -29.20 26.51 19.25
CA LEU A 7 -28.97 27.87 19.81
C LEU A 7 -27.56 27.97 20.44
N ALA A 8 -27.12 26.96 21.17
CA ALA A 8 -25.78 26.90 21.72
C ALA A 8 -24.70 26.92 20.61
N LYS A 9 -24.90 26.18 19.51
CA LYS A 9 -24.01 26.22 18.34
C LYS A 9 -23.93 27.58 17.66
N LYS A 10 -25.06 28.32 17.61
CA LYS A 10 -25.07 29.69 17.04
C LYS A 10 -24.38 30.72 17.94
N VAL A 11 -24.40 30.55 19.27
CA VAL A 11 -23.81 31.50 20.24
C VAL A 11 -22.34 31.20 20.51
N PHE A 12 -21.99 29.93 20.68
CA PHE A 12 -20.62 29.49 21.08
C PHE A 12 -19.77 28.94 19.93
N GLY A 13 -20.30 28.82 18.71
CA GLY A 13 -19.64 28.19 17.57
C GLY A 13 -19.44 26.69 17.75
N THR A 14 -19.02 26.02 16.66
CA THR A 14 -18.60 24.63 16.69
C THR A 14 -17.17 24.52 17.28
N PRO A 15 -16.71 23.32 17.69
CA PRO A 15 -15.31 23.11 18.03
C PRO A 15 -14.36 23.53 16.89
N ASN A 16 -14.76 23.32 15.63
CA ASN A 16 -14.03 23.75 14.44
C ASN A 16 -13.89 25.29 14.38
N ASP A 17 -15.00 26.02 14.56
CA ASP A 17 -15.00 27.49 14.55
C ASP A 17 -14.08 28.09 15.63
N ARG A 18 -14.00 27.43 16.79
CA ARG A 18 -13.12 27.86 17.90
C ARG A 18 -11.65 27.66 17.54
N LYS A 19 -11.27 26.54 16.92
CA LYS A 19 -9.91 26.28 16.44
C LYS A 19 -9.51 27.31 15.38
N ILE A 20 -10.38 27.57 14.38
CA ILE A 20 -10.15 28.58 13.35
C ILE A 20 -9.94 29.98 13.98
N LYS A 21 -10.80 30.38 14.94
CA LYS A 21 -10.65 31.67 15.62
C LYS A 21 -9.36 31.77 16.44
N ALA A 22 -8.95 30.68 17.08
CA ALA A 22 -7.71 30.62 17.85
C ALA A 22 -6.45 30.75 16.98
N THR A 23 -6.51 30.34 15.72
CA THR A 23 -5.38 30.39 14.77
C THR A 23 -5.21 31.76 14.12
N ARG A 24 -6.28 32.59 14.04
CA ARG A 24 -6.23 33.94 13.42
C ARG A 24 -5.11 34.84 13.94
N PRO A 25 -4.89 34.99 15.26
CA PRO A 25 -3.80 35.84 15.77
C PRO A 25 -2.42 35.41 15.29
N LEU A 26 -2.24 34.11 15.04
CA LEU A 26 -0.97 33.60 14.51
C LEU A 26 -0.80 33.96 13.04
N VAL A 27 -1.87 33.89 12.24
CA VAL A 27 -1.88 34.32 10.83
C VAL A 27 -1.63 35.84 10.74
N ASP A 28 -2.24 36.63 11.62
CA ASP A 28 -2.02 38.10 11.70
C ASP A 28 -0.54 38.38 11.99
N ARG A 29 0.12 37.64 12.87
CA ARG A 29 1.55 37.78 13.15
C ARG A 29 2.40 37.43 11.91
N ILE A 30 2.09 36.34 11.18
CA ILE A 30 2.77 35.99 9.93
C ILE A 30 2.66 37.12 8.91
N THR A 31 1.45 37.65 8.72
CA THR A 31 1.19 38.75 7.78
C THR A 31 1.87 40.07 8.20
N ALA A 32 1.99 40.33 9.50
CA ALA A 32 2.72 41.50 10.01
C ALA A 32 4.24 41.44 9.70
N LEU A 33 4.81 40.27 9.55
CA LEU A 33 6.22 40.09 9.18
C LEU A 33 6.46 40.24 7.67
N GLU A 34 5.45 40.12 6.83
CA GLU A 34 5.58 40.16 5.36
C GLU A 34 6.40 41.37 4.83
N PRO A 35 6.17 42.64 5.28
CA PRO A 35 6.95 43.78 4.80
C PRO A 35 8.44 43.74 5.15
N GLU A 36 8.85 43.00 6.16
CA GLU A 36 10.25 42.75 6.50
C GLU A 36 10.89 41.81 5.50
N TYR A 37 10.21 40.70 5.18
CA TYR A 37 10.71 39.65 4.28
C TYR A 37 10.71 40.10 2.82
N GLU A 38 9.79 40.96 2.39
CA GLU A 38 9.78 41.56 1.04
C GLU A 38 11.05 42.38 0.74
N LYS A 39 11.70 42.95 1.76
CA LYS A 39 12.92 43.74 1.61
C LYS A 39 14.20 42.93 1.56
N LEU A 40 14.14 41.65 1.90
CA LEU A 40 15.31 40.76 1.86
C LEU A 40 15.69 40.44 0.41
N SER A 41 16.99 40.26 0.16
CA SER A 41 17.44 39.64 -1.09
C SER A 41 17.15 38.15 -1.10
N ASP A 42 17.35 37.46 -2.24
CA ASP A 42 17.17 36.01 -2.31
C ASP A 42 18.16 35.29 -1.38
N GLU A 43 19.39 35.75 -1.30
CA GLU A 43 20.39 35.26 -0.35
C GLU A 43 19.93 35.53 1.10
N GLY A 44 19.24 36.63 1.35
CA GLY A 44 18.68 36.99 2.66
C GLY A 44 17.62 35.99 3.13
N LEU A 45 16.79 35.42 2.23
CA LEU A 45 15.82 34.37 2.57
C LEU A 45 16.54 33.08 2.97
N VAL A 46 17.62 32.71 2.27
CA VAL A 46 18.46 31.57 2.59
C VAL A 46 19.18 31.76 3.93
N GLU A 47 19.69 32.95 4.23
CA GLU A 47 20.31 33.23 5.53
C GLU A 47 19.31 33.16 6.68
N LYS A 48 18.07 33.63 6.48
CA LYS A 48 16.98 33.43 7.45
C LYS A 48 16.73 31.95 7.69
N THR A 49 16.69 31.13 6.65
CA THR A 49 16.54 29.66 6.79
C THR A 49 17.66 29.09 7.64
N ARG A 50 18.92 29.42 7.38
CA ARG A 50 20.07 28.96 8.18
C ARG A 50 19.97 29.38 9.65
N SER A 51 19.56 30.62 9.89
CA SER A 51 19.32 31.11 11.25
C SER A 51 18.21 30.31 11.97
N LEU A 52 17.10 30.04 11.28
CA LEU A 52 16.00 29.24 11.83
C LEU A 52 16.43 27.78 12.11
N GLN A 53 17.24 27.19 11.21
CA GLN A 53 17.81 25.85 11.43
C GLN A 53 18.70 25.81 12.67
N GLN A 54 19.58 26.79 12.85
CA GLN A 54 20.45 26.87 14.04
C GLN A 54 19.62 26.99 15.33
N ARG A 55 18.58 27.82 15.34
CA ARG A 55 17.68 27.99 16.47
C ARG A 55 16.91 26.70 16.80
N ALA A 56 16.41 26.01 15.77
CA ALA A 56 15.75 24.73 15.92
C ALA A 56 16.70 23.66 16.52
N GLN A 57 17.94 23.60 16.02
CA GLN A 57 18.95 22.68 16.52
C GLN A 57 19.42 23.04 17.94
N ALA A 58 19.37 24.32 18.32
CA ALA A 58 19.62 24.79 19.68
C ALA A 58 18.49 24.48 20.67
N GLY A 59 17.38 23.91 20.20
CA GLY A 59 16.26 23.47 21.03
C GLY A 59 15.09 24.45 21.12
N GLU A 60 15.04 25.50 20.28
CA GLU A 60 13.86 26.35 20.19
C GLU A 60 12.71 25.59 19.53
N THR A 61 11.51 25.72 20.07
CA THR A 61 10.36 24.96 19.60
C THR A 61 9.90 25.42 18.20
N LEU A 62 9.42 24.50 17.37
CA LEU A 62 8.93 24.81 16.04
C LEU A 62 7.73 25.78 16.07
N GLU A 63 6.91 25.71 17.12
CA GLU A 63 5.78 26.61 17.34
C GLU A 63 6.25 28.07 17.53
N ALA A 64 7.41 28.29 18.19
CA ALA A 64 8.00 29.62 18.33
C ALA A 64 8.56 30.14 16.99
N LEU A 65 9.16 29.28 16.19
CA LEU A 65 9.74 29.60 14.89
C LEU A 65 8.70 29.75 13.76
N LEU A 66 7.50 29.20 13.96
CA LEU A 66 6.45 29.10 12.92
C LEU A 66 6.12 30.45 12.25
N PRO A 67 5.93 31.58 12.95
CA PRO A 67 5.57 32.82 12.28
C PRO A 67 6.66 33.32 11.30
N GLU A 68 7.93 33.23 11.72
CA GLU A 68 9.08 33.63 10.89
C GLU A 68 9.27 32.68 9.70
N ALA A 69 9.17 31.35 9.95
CA ALA A 69 9.29 30.34 8.91
C ALA A 69 8.18 30.46 7.86
N PHE A 70 6.93 30.66 8.27
CA PHE A 70 5.82 30.80 7.34
C PHE A 70 5.91 32.11 6.54
N ALA A 71 6.37 33.22 7.13
CA ALA A 71 6.61 34.45 6.43
C ALA A 71 7.71 34.30 5.36
N ASN A 72 8.83 33.63 5.71
CA ASN A 72 9.90 33.30 4.78
C ASN A 72 9.43 32.45 3.59
N CYS A 73 8.67 31.38 3.88
CA CYS A 73 8.12 30.51 2.87
C CYS A 73 7.09 31.21 1.97
N ARG A 74 6.25 32.11 2.53
CA ARG A 74 5.26 32.89 1.78
C ARG A 74 5.94 33.79 0.76
N GLU A 75 7.01 34.51 1.17
CA GLU A 75 7.78 35.36 0.29
C GLU A 75 8.54 34.56 -0.78
N ALA A 76 9.14 33.43 -0.42
CA ALA A 76 9.79 32.55 -1.39
C ALA A 76 8.80 32.03 -2.44
N ALA A 77 7.58 31.60 -2.03
CA ALA A 77 6.56 31.17 -2.96
C ALA A 77 6.09 32.28 -3.90
N ARG A 78 5.97 33.52 -3.39
CA ARG A 78 5.64 34.69 -4.20
C ARG A 78 6.69 34.96 -5.26
N ARG A 79 7.99 34.88 -4.93
CA ARG A 79 9.09 35.12 -5.88
C ARG A 79 9.25 33.98 -6.88
N ALA A 80 9.27 32.73 -6.39
CA ALA A 80 9.58 31.58 -7.23
C ALA A 80 8.43 31.16 -8.15
N LEU A 81 7.18 31.32 -7.70
CA LEU A 81 5.99 30.84 -8.41
C LEU A 81 4.99 31.96 -8.78
N GLY A 82 5.17 33.20 -8.31
CA GLY A 82 4.16 34.24 -8.43
C GLY A 82 2.93 34.04 -7.54
N LEU A 83 2.98 33.08 -6.60
CA LEU A 83 1.85 32.67 -5.76
C LEU A 83 2.00 33.17 -4.33
N ARG A 84 1.26 34.24 -3.96
CA ARG A 84 1.14 34.66 -2.57
C ARG A 84 0.05 33.86 -1.89
N ALA A 85 0.40 33.06 -0.88
CA ALA A 85 -0.56 32.25 -0.14
C ALA A 85 -1.63 33.12 0.57
N PHE A 86 -2.89 32.67 0.51
CA PHE A 86 -4.01 33.30 1.22
C PHE A 86 -3.97 32.96 2.72
N ASP A 87 -4.64 33.77 3.53
CA ASP A 87 -4.70 33.55 4.98
C ASP A 87 -5.32 32.20 5.35
N VAL A 88 -6.33 31.73 4.59
CA VAL A 88 -6.92 30.39 4.77
C VAL A 88 -5.93 29.28 4.47
N GLN A 89 -5.02 29.50 3.53
CA GLN A 89 -3.95 28.52 3.21
C GLN A 89 -2.90 28.47 4.33
N LEU A 90 -2.55 29.61 4.94
CA LEU A 90 -1.70 29.63 6.13
C LEU A 90 -2.34 28.89 7.30
N MET A 91 -3.66 29.08 7.54
CA MET A 91 -4.41 28.31 8.54
C MET A 91 -4.31 26.81 8.28
N GLY A 92 -4.53 26.39 7.03
CA GLY A 92 -4.37 24.99 6.62
C GLY A 92 -2.99 24.44 6.96
N GLY A 93 -1.93 25.20 6.63
CA GLY A 93 -0.54 24.83 6.94
C GLY A 93 -0.26 24.72 8.45
N ILE A 94 -0.85 25.59 9.26
CA ILE A 94 -0.73 25.53 10.74
C ILE A 94 -1.36 24.26 11.27
N PHE A 95 -2.58 23.90 10.83
CA PHE A 95 -3.25 22.70 11.28
C PHE A 95 -2.51 21.42 10.85
N LEU A 96 -1.88 21.43 9.66
CA LEU A 96 -1.00 20.33 9.24
C LEU A 96 0.21 20.21 10.17
N HIS A 97 0.85 21.34 10.54
CA HIS A 97 1.97 21.31 11.48
C HIS A 97 1.56 20.77 12.86
N GLU A 98 0.35 21.07 13.32
CA GLU A 98 -0.21 20.56 14.58
C GLU A 98 -0.57 19.06 14.54
N GLY A 99 -0.39 18.35 13.42
CA GLY A 99 -0.73 16.93 13.30
C GLY A 99 -2.24 16.69 13.12
N ASN A 100 -2.92 17.55 12.40
CA ASN A 100 -4.33 17.38 12.04
C ASN A 100 -4.50 17.15 10.55
N ILE A 101 -5.70 16.76 10.15
CA ILE A 101 -6.13 16.76 8.76
C ILE A 101 -6.77 18.11 8.45
N SER A 102 -6.21 18.83 7.48
CA SER A 102 -6.80 20.04 6.94
C SER A 102 -7.75 19.69 5.80
N GLU A 103 -9.07 19.72 6.07
CA GLU A 103 -10.06 19.58 5.01
C GLU A 103 -10.19 20.92 4.28
N MET A 104 -9.59 21.00 3.10
CA MET A 104 -9.67 22.14 2.19
C MET A 104 -10.35 21.71 0.89
N LYS A 105 -11.38 22.41 0.47
CA LYS A 105 -12.12 22.07 -0.75
C LYS A 105 -11.18 21.99 -1.94
N THR A 106 -11.54 21.13 -2.91
CA THR A 106 -10.74 20.94 -4.12
C THR A 106 -10.58 22.29 -4.87
N GLY A 107 -9.37 22.58 -5.33
CA GLY A 107 -9.05 23.87 -5.96
C GLY A 107 -8.58 24.98 -5.02
N GLU A 108 -8.53 24.75 -3.68
CA GLU A 108 -8.03 25.75 -2.71
C GLU A 108 -6.48 25.76 -2.58
N GLY A 109 -5.76 25.07 -3.46
CA GLY A 109 -4.28 25.12 -3.51
C GLY A 109 -3.58 24.31 -2.42
N LYS A 110 -4.07 23.13 -2.06
CA LYS A 110 -3.49 22.23 -1.06
C LYS A 110 -2.00 21.97 -1.28
N THR A 111 -1.55 21.81 -2.53
CA THR A 111 -0.14 21.58 -2.86
C THR A 111 0.78 22.69 -2.32
N LEU A 112 0.35 23.95 -2.46
CA LEU A 112 1.08 25.09 -1.88
C LEU A 112 1.00 25.08 -0.34
N VAL A 113 -0.15 24.72 0.23
CA VAL A 113 -0.34 24.67 1.69
C VAL A 113 0.64 23.69 2.35
N ALA A 114 0.90 22.55 1.73
CA ALA A 114 1.84 21.55 2.25
C ALA A 114 3.28 22.07 2.36
N THR A 115 3.67 23.11 1.58
CA THR A 115 5.05 23.64 1.61
C THR A 115 5.38 24.29 2.94
N PHE A 116 4.43 24.91 3.60
CA PHE A 116 4.64 25.65 4.85
C PHE A 116 5.05 24.73 6.02
N PRO A 117 4.24 23.70 6.37
CA PRO A 117 4.62 22.78 7.44
C PRO A 117 5.81 21.90 7.03
N ALA A 118 5.96 21.55 5.75
CA ALA A 118 7.12 20.81 5.28
C ALA A 118 8.42 21.57 5.52
N TYR A 119 8.48 22.85 5.11
CA TYR A 119 9.62 23.72 5.34
C TYR A 119 9.92 23.87 6.84
N LEU A 120 8.91 24.17 7.67
CA LEU A 120 9.08 24.35 9.11
C LEU A 120 9.66 23.08 9.77
N ASN A 121 9.13 21.91 9.47
CA ASN A 121 9.58 20.67 10.08
C ASN A 121 10.95 20.22 9.53
N ALA A 122 11.28 20.57 8.28
CA ALA A 122 12.59 20.30 7.67
C ALA A 122 13.74 21.08 8.34
N LEU A 123 13.46 22.21 9.02
CA LEU A 123 14.47 22.95 9.79
C LEU A 123 15.19 22.11 10.84
N THR A 124 14.54 21.05 11.33
CA THR A 124 15.14 20.11 12.31
C THR A 124 16.27 19.25 11.73
N GLY A 125 16.41 19.16 10.40
CA GLY A 125 17.34 18.27 9.70
C GLY A 125 16.97 16.78 9.75
N LYS A 126 15.81 16.42 10.32
CA LYS A 126 15.37 15.03 10.48
C LYS A 126 14.65 14.46 9.25
N GLY A 127 14.38 15.28 8.23
CA GLY A 127 13.64 14.89 7.02
C GLY A 127 12.13 14.97 7.16
N VAL A 128 11.50 15.29 6.02
CA VAL A 128 10.05 15.39 5.88
C VAL A 128 9.62 14.61 4.66
N HIS A 129 8.54 13.84 4.78
CA HIS A 129 7.93 13.13 3.65
C HIS A 129 6.62 13.80 3.25
N ILE A 130 6.46 14.06 1.95
CA ILE A 130 5.18 14.47 1.35
C ILE A 130 4.69 13.28 0.52
N VAL A 131 3.55 12.73 0.94
CA VAL A 131 3.03 11.47 0.41
C VAL A 131 1.92 11.77 -0.59
N THR A 132 2.03 11.19 -1.78
CA THR A 132 1.06 11.35 -2.87
C THR A 132 0.47 9.99 -3.29
N VAL A 133 -0.67 10.01 -3.98
CA VAL A 133 -1.36 8.80 -4.43
C VAL A 133 -0.71 8.12 -5.64
N ASN A 134 0.10 8.84 -6.42
CA ASN A 134 0.79 8.29 -7.58
C ASN A 134 2.12 9.01 -7.86
N ASP A 135 2.96 8.39 -8.69
CA ASP A 135 4.29 8.88 -9.05
C ASP A 135 4.26 10.14 -9.94
N TYR A 136 3.25 10.29 -10.79
CA TYR A 136 3.05 11.50 -11.58
C TYR A 136 2.92 12.74 -10.67
N LEU A 137 2.07 12.66 -9.65
CA LEU A 137 1.90 13.75 -8.68
C LEU A 137 3.16 13.97 -7.85
N ALA A 138 3.84 12.90 -7.43
CA ALA A 138 5.08 13.02 -6.69
C ALA A 138 6.15 13.79 -7.48
N ARG A 139 6.32 13.48 -8.76
CA ARG A 139 7.26 14.17 -9.65
C ARG A 139 6.83 15.62 -9.94
N ARG A 140 5.59 15.81 -10.38
CA ARG A 140 5.04 17.14 -10.70
C ARG A 140 5.16 18.10 -9.52
N ASP A 141 4.73 17.66 -8.34
CA ASP A 141 4.67 18.52 -7.15
C ASP A 141 6.07 18.76 -6.57
N SER A 142 6.98 17.79 -6.64
CA SER A 142 8.38 17.99 -6.26
C SER A 142 9.10 18.99 -7.16
N GLU A 143 8.86 18.94 -8.47
CA GLU A 143 9.45 19.89 -9.42
C GLU A 143 8.86 21.28 -9.25
N TRP A 144 7.57 21.38 -9.04
CA TRP A 144 6.88 22.66 -8.91
C TRP A 144 7.17 23.33 -7.57
N MET A 145 6.94 22.65 -6.45
CA MET A 145 7.20 23.19 -5.10
C MET A 145 8.70 23.20 -4.76
N GLY A 146 9.49 22.34 -5.39
CA GLY A 146 10.94 22.34 -5.28
C GLY A 146 11.59 23.69 -5.60
N LYS A 147 10.96 24.51 -6.46
CA LYS A 147 11.40 25.87 -6.73
C LYS A 147 11.32 26.76 -5.48
N VAL A 148 10.28 26.59 -4.66
CA VAL A 148 10.13 27.32 -3.39
C VAL A 148 11.17 26.86 -2.38
N TYR A 149 11.35 25.53 -2.23
CA TYR A 149 12.33 24.98 -1.31
C TYR A 149 13.76 25.37 -1.69
N SER A 150 14.09 25.34 -3.00
CA SER A 150 15.38 25.78 -3.51
C SER A 150 15.65 27.27 -3.23
N ALA A 151 14.63 28.13 -3.39
CA ALA A 151 14.72 29.54 -3.05
C ALA A 151 14.96 29.79 -1.54
N LEU A 152 14.61 28.81 -0.70
CA LEU A 152 14.87 28.81 0.74
C LEU A 152 16.18 28.11 1.12
N GLY A 153 16.92 27.56 0.15
CA GLY A 153 18.16 26.80 0.39
C GLY A 153 17.97 25.40 0.93
N MET A 154 16.77 24.81 0.73
CA MET A 154 16.43 23.43 1.09
C MET A 154 16.54 22.50 -0.10
N THR A 155 16.88 21.24 0.16
CA THR A 155 16.98 20.19 -0.85
C THR A 155 15.67 19.41 -0.97
N THR A 156 15.32 19.04 -2.21
CA THR A 156 14.10 18.27 -2.51
C THR A 156 14.45 17.03 -3.31
N GLY A 157 13.94 15.89 -2.86
CA GLY A 157 14.06 14.59 -3.54
C GLY A 157 12.69 14.03 -3.94
N VAL A 158 12.69 13.11 -4.90
CA VAL A 158 11.51 12.36 -5.31
C VAL A 158 11.82 10.87 -5.38
N VAL A 159 10.93 10.06 -4.84
CA VAL A 159 11.02 8.59 -4.87
C VAL A 159 9.89 8.03 -5.73
N TYR A 160 10.25 7.18 -6.68
CA TYR A 160 9.35 6.60 -7.67
C TYR A 160 9.69 5.13 -7.96
N PRO A 161 8.75 4.36 -8.55
CA PRO A 161 8.97 2.95 -8.87
C PRO A 161 10.17 2.74 -9.79
N GLN A 162 10.93 1.67 -9.56
CA GLN A 162 12.09 1.26 -10.38
C GLN A 162 13.23 2.29 -10.45
N GLN A 163 13.30 3.22 -9.51
CA GLN A 163 14.40 4.18 -9.41
C GLN A 163 15.71 3.46 -9.05
N PRO A 164 16.86 3.84 -9.65
CA PRO A 164 18.16 3.31 -9.27
C PRO A 164 18.47 3.50 -7.78
N GLU A 165 19.10 2.50 -7.13
CA GLU A 165 19.32 2.50 -5.68
C GLU A 165 20.10 3.75 -5.19
N ALA A 166 21.12 4.18 -5.93
CA ALA A 166 21.91 5.36 -5.56
C ALA A 166 21.07 6.65 -5.57
N GLU A 167 20.23 6.84 -6.61
CA GLU A 167 19.35 8.00 -6.72
C GLU A 167 18.28 8.00 -5.63
N LYS A 168 17.74 6.81 -5.31
CA LYS A 168 16.75 6.63 -4.24
C LYS A 168 17.34 7.00 -2.88
N HIS A 169 18.56 6.56 -2.61
CA HIS A 169 19.29 6.87 -1.38
C HIS A 169 19.53 8.39 -1.23
N ASP A 170 19.92 9.06 -2.32
CA ASP A 170 20.10 10.52 -2.32
C ASP A 170 18.77 11.24 -2.13
N ALA A 171 17.68 10.77 -2.74
CA ALA A 171 16.35 11.34 -2.58
C ALA A 171 15.85 11.30 -1.12
N TYR A 172 16.07 10.19 -0.41
CA TYR A 172 15.71 10.09 1.01
C TYR A 172 16.60 10.94 1.94
N ARG A 173 17.79 11.35 1.50
CA ARG A 173 18.67 12.24 2.26
C ARG A 173 18.35 13.71 2.11
N CYS A 174 17.54 14.10 1.14
CA CYS A 174 17.05 15.47 1.01
C CYS A 174 16.26 15.92 2.24
N ASP A 175 16.14 17.23 2.43
CA ASP A 175 15.38 17.81 3.54
C ASP A 175 13.89 17.47 3.42
N ILE A 176 13.37 17.45 2.18
CA ILE A 176 11.99 17.16 1.85
C ILE A 176 11.96 16.11 0.74
N THR A 177 11.27 14.99 0.96
CA THR A 177 11.15 13.90 0.01
C THR A 177 9.69 13.69 -0.38
N TYR A 178 9.40 13.79 -1.67
CA TYR A 178 8.11 13.41 -2.26
C TYR A 178 8.13 11.93 -2.63
N ALA A 179 7.10 11.21 -2.26
CA ALA A 179 7.01 9.78 -2.58
C ALA A 179 5.56 9.33 -2.63
N THR A 180 5.28 8.19 -3.28
CA THR A 180 3.99 7.53 -3.14
C THR A 180 3.92 6.74 -1.84
N ASN A 181 2.71 6.55 -1.32
CA ASN A 181 2.45 5.72 -0.15
C ASN A 181 3.00 4.29 -0.33
N ASN A 182 2.86 3.72 -1.53
CA ASN A 182 3.35 2.38 -1.86
C ASN A 182 4.88 2.30 -1.78
N GLU A 183 5.61 3.22 -2.44
CA GLU A 183 7.07 3.19 -2.42
C GLU A 183 7.63 3.37 -1.00
N LEU A 184 7.05 4.28 -0.21
CA LEU A 184 7.46 4.47 1.19
C LEU A 184 7.30 3.19 2.01
N GLY A 185 6.16 2.51 1.88
CA GLY A 185 5.90 1.29 2.61
C GLY A 185 6.74 0.10 2.12
N PHE A 186 6.93 -0.04 0.80
CA PHE A 186 7.81 -1.08 0.25
C PHE A 186 9.28 -0.83 0.59
N ASP A 187 9.75 0.42 0.56
CA ASP A 187 11.12 0.74 0.95
C ASP A 187 11.35 0.49 2.45
N TYR A 188 10.35 0.77 3.32
CA TYR A 188 10.41 0.38 4.73
C TYR A 188 10.58 -1.13 4.90
N LEU A 189 9.84 -1.94 4.14
CA LEU A 189 9.99 -3.40 4.20
C LEU A 189 11.37 -3.84 3.67
N ARG A 190 11.83 -3.27 2.54
CA ARG A 190 13.15 -3.57 1.96
C ARG A 190 14.29 -3.21 2.91
N ASP A 191 14.22 -2.05 3.56
CA ASP A 191 15.21 -1.58 4.53
C ASP A 191 15.35 -2.55 5.72
N ASN A 192 14.24 -3.13 6.16
CA ASN A 192 14.24 -4.13 7.23
C ASN A 192 14.66 -5.54 6.78
N MET A 193 14.98 -5.72 5.50
CA MET A 193 15.56 -6.95 4.94
C MET A 193 17.03 -6.78 4.53
N LYS A 194 17.61 -5.56 4.61
CA LYS A 194 19.01 -5.26 4.29
C LYS A 194 19.94 -5.77 5.41
N SER A 195 21.15 -6.17 5.04
CA SER A 195 22.14 -6.72 5.98
C SER A 195 23.10 -5.68 6.55
N GLU A 196 23.23 -4.52 5.89
CA GLU A 196 24.14 -3.45 6.27
C GLU A 196 23.40 -2.12 6.43
N LEU A 197 23.81 -1.32 7.45
CA LEU A 197 23.22 0.00 7.69
C LEU A 197 23.41 0.98 6.54
N SER A 198 24.51 0.83 5.79
CA SER A 198 24.82 1.67 4.63
C SER A 198 23.85 1.51 3.47
N GLU A 199 23.14 0.38 3.42
CA GLU A 199 22.16 0.05 2.38
C GLU A 199 20.74 0.53 2.69
N ILE A 200 20.49 1.00 3.93
CA ILE A 200 19.18 1.50 4.37
C ILE A 200 18.90 2.84 3.70
N TYR A 201 17.75 2.95 3.03
CA TYR A 201 17.34 4.18 2.36
C TYR A 201 16.73 5.19 3.31
N GLN A 202 15.73 4.75 4.10
CA GLN A 202 14.90 5.64 4.91
C GLN A 202 15.62 6.07 6.18
N ARG A 203 15.45 7.35 6.54
CA ARG A 203 15.76 7.86 7.86
C ARG A 203 14.61 7.57 8.84
N ASN A 204 14.76 7.97 10.10
CA ASN A 204 13.69 7.89 11.08
C ASN A 204 12.44 8.66 10.62
N HIS A 205 11.26 8.11 10.87
CA HIS A 205 9.96 8.67 10.51
C HIS A 205 9.62 9.89 11.37
N ASN A 206 10.05 11.08 10.95
CA ASN A 206 9.89 12.31 11.72
C ASN A 206 8.52 12.96 11.47
N PHE A 207 8.29 13.50 10.27
CA PHE A 207 7.06 14.19 9.90
C PHE A 207 6.60 13.79 8.50
N ALA A 208 5.29 13.53 8.35
CA ALA A 208 4.69 13.30 7.06
C ALA A 208 3.44 14.15 6.85
N VAL A 209 3.30 14.66 5.62
CA VAL A 209 2.06 15.27 5.10
C VAL A 209 1.51 14.35 4.03
N VAL A 210 0.32 13.80 4.26
CA VAL A 210 -0.34 12.89 3.31
C VAL A 210 -1.34 13.70 2.47
N ASP A 211 -1.07 13.82 1.17
CA ASP A 211 -2.03 14.42 0.23
C ASP A 211 -3.10 13.40 -0.13
N GLU A 212 -4.34 13.87 -0.33
CA GLU A 212 -5.50 13.01 -0.52
C GLU A 212 -5.57 11.91 0.56
N VAL A 213 -5.45 12.33 1.82
CA VAL A 213 -5.31 11.44 2.99
C VAL A 213 -6.44 10.41 3.12
N ASP A 214 -7.63 10.74 2.68
CA ASP A 214 -8.79 9.86 2.66
C ASP A 214 -8.66 8.70 1.64
N SER A 215 -7.94 8.92 0.52
CA SER A 215 -7.61 7.82 -0.39
C SER A 215 -6.59 6.88 0.21
N ILE A 216 -5.51 7.43 0.72
CA ILE A 216 -4.36 6.65 1.18
C ILE A 216 -4.69 5.92 2.48
N LEU A 217 -5.27 6.60 3.47
CA LEU A 217 -5.49 6.04 4.81
C LEU A 217 -6.83 5.32 4.99
N VAL A 218 -7.76 5.43 4.03
CA VAL A 218 -9.07 4.76 4.11
C VAL A 218 -9.25 3.80 2.93
N ASP A 219 -9.21 4.29 1.66
CA ASP A 219 -9.52 3.44 0.51
C ASP A 219 -8.44 2.39 0.25
N GLU A 220 -7.18 2.80 0.18
CA GLU A 220 -6.05 1.90 -0.09
C GLU A 220 -5.64 1.10 1.16
N ALA A 221 -6.02 1.54 2.36
CA ALA A 221 -5.71 0.88 3.62
C ALA A 221 -6.56 -0.39 3.89
N ARG A 222 -7.15 -1.00 2.87
CA ARG A 222 -7.89 -2.26 2.95
C ARG A 222 -6.99 -3.50 2.83
N THR A 223 -5.86 -3.36 2.16
CA THR A 223 -4.91 -4.45 1.92
C THR A 223 -3.54 -4.08 2.46
N PRO A 224 -2.79 -5.02 3.05
CA PRO A 224 -1.41 -4.77 3.46
C PRO A 224 -0.48 -4.69 2.25
N LEU A 225 0.66 -4.05 2.42
CA LEU A 225 1.80 -4.14 1.53
C LEU A 225 2.54 -5.44 1.84
N ILE A 226 2.81 -6.24 0.81
CA ILE A 226 3.43 -7.56 0.95
C ILE A 226 4.60 -7.65 -0.02
N ILE A 227 5.76 -8.05 0.48
CA ILE A 227 6.87 -8.53 -0.34
C ILE A 227 6.81 -10.05 -0.27
N SER A 228 6.66 -10.70 -1.42
CA SER A 228 6.66 -12.15 -1.55
C SER A 228 7.88 -12.64 -2.32
N GLY A 229 8.29 -13.85 -2.03
CA GLY A 229 9.37 -14.54 -2.73
C GLY A 229 9.10 -16.04 -2.83
N PRO A 230 9.89 -16.78 -3.62
CA PRO A 230 9.71 -18.21 -3.78
C PRO A 230 9.96 -18.93 -2.44
N SER A 231 9.06 -19.85 -2.12
CA SER A 231 9.17 -20.78 -1.00
C SER A 231 10.10 -21.95 -1.33
N GLN A 232 10.46 -22.69 -0.28
CA GLN A 232 10.95 -24.05 -0.44
C GLN A 232 9.91 -24.89 -1.15
N ASP A 233 10.36 -25.77 -2.03
CA ASP A 233 9.49 -26.66 -2.80
C ASP A 233 8.73 -27.62 -1.87
N ARG A 234 7.42 -27.44 -1.77
CA ARG A 234 6.47 -28.32 -1.04
C ARG A 234 5.55 -29.09 -1.98
N SER A 235 5.92 -29.21 -3.24
CA SER A 235 5.12 -29.88 -4.27
C SER A 235 4.70 -31.28 -3.88
N GLU A 236 5.55 -32.01 -3.15
CA GLU A 236 5.26 -33.36 -2.67
C GLU A 236 4.06 -33.42 -1.73
N LEU A 237 3.90 -32.44 -0.84
CA LEU A 237 2.76 -32.38 0.09
C LEU A 237 1.44 -32.13 -0.64
N TYR A 238 1.42 -31.23 -1.64
CA TYR A 238 0.24 -31.00 -2.48
C TYR A 238 -0.16 -32.26 -3.25
N ILE A 239 0.82 -33.00 -3.80
CA ILE A 239 0.57 -34.25 -4.52
C ILE A 239 0.04 -35.34 -3.59
N ALA A 240 0.61 -35.44 -2.38
CA ALA A 240 0.18 -36.42 -1.40
C ALA A 240 -1.28 -36.16 -0.96
N ILE A 241 -1.59 -34.93 -0.58
CA ILE A 241 -2.94 -34.55 -0.13
C ILE A 241 -3.94 -34.65 -1.27
N ASN A 242 -3.59 -34.25 -2.49
CA ASN A 242 -4.47 -34.36 -3.65
C ASN A 242 -4.99 -35.81 -3.88
N LYS A 243 -4.20 -36.81 -3.54
CA LYS A 243 -4.59 -38.22 -3.66
C LYS A 243 -5.63 -38.63 -2.63
N LEU A 244 -5.71 -37.95 -1.48
CA LEU A 244 -6.60 -38.27 -0.37
C LEU A 244 -8.00 -37.65 -0.50
N ILE A 245 -8.08 -36.46 -1.13
CA ILE A 245 -9.34 -35.71 -1.24
C ILE A 245 -10.45 -36.49 -1.97
N PRO A 246 -10.20 -37.27 -3.03
CA PRO A 246 -11.25 -38.06 -3.70
C PRO A 246 -11.89 -39.13 -2.83
N ASP A 247 -11.25 -39.58 -1.75
CA ASP A 247 -11.77 -40.62 -0.83
C ASP A 247 -12.81 -40.03 0.15
N LEU A 248 -13.01 -38.70 0.15
CA LEU A 248 -14.02 -38.05 0.98
C LEU A 248 -15.42 -38.14 0.36
N GLU A 249 -16.36 -38.68 1.11
CA GLU A 249 -17.78 -38.77 0.75
C GLU A 249 -18.53 -37.47 1.07
N GLU A 250 -19.74 -37.29 0.52
CA GLU A 250 -20.58 -36.11 0.72
C GLU A 250 -20.95 -35.83 2.19
N THR A 251 -20.90 -36.84 3.06
CA THR A 251 -21.16 -36.73 4.51
C THR A 251 -19.99 -36.07 5.26
N HIS A 252 -18.76 -36.10 4.66
CA HIS A 252 -17.54 -35.61 5.30
C HIS A 252 -17.30 -34.11 5.15
N PHE A 253 -18.09 -33.41 4.33
CA PHE A 253 -17.95 -31.95 4.15
C PHE A 253 -19.32 -31.28 3.93
N ALA A 254 -19.40 -30.00 4.30
CA ALA A 254 -20.56 -29.13 4.07
C ALA A 254 -20.20 -28.06 3.03
N LEU A 255 -20.97 -28.04 1.92
CA LEU A 255 -20.80 -27.06 0.85
C LEU A 255 -21.85 -25.96 0.98
N ASP A 256 -21.43 -24.70 1.13
CA ASP A 256 -22.29 -23.53 1.03
C ASP A 256 -22.08 -22.80 -0.30
N GLU A 257 -22.98 -23.07 -1.24
CA GLU A 257 -22.93 -22.46 -2.58
C GLU A 257 -23.12 -20.94 -2.57
N LYS A 258 -23.82 -20.37 -1.55
CA LYS A 258 -24.10 -18.93 -1.47
C LYS A 258 -22.87 -18.13 -1.04
N THR A 259 -22.10 -18.70 -0.10
CA THR A 259 -20.87 -18.07 0.38
C THR A 259 -19.63 -18.58 -0.36
N ARG A 260 -19.79 -19.56 -1.28
CA ARG A 260 -18.68 -20.28 -1.95
C ARG A 260 -17.66 -20.79 -0.95
N ASN A 261 -18.12 -21.44 0.09
CA ASN A 261 -17.29 -22.01 1.13
C ASN A 261 -17.55 -23.51 1.28
N VAL A 262 -16.50 -24.25 1.65
CA VAL A 262 -16.59 -25.68 1.97
C VAL A 262 -15.83 -25.92 3.26
N THR A 263 -16.44 -26.69 4.18
CA THR A 263 -15.86 -27.03 5.48
C THR A 263 -16.04 -28.51 5.76
N TYR A 264 -15.15 -29.11 6.53
CA TYR A 264 -15.31 -30.47 7.01
C TYR A 264 -16.43 -30.55 8.06
N THR A 265 -17.13 -31.66 8.11
CA THR A 265 -18.04 -32.04 9.21
C THR A 265 -17.23 -32.68 10.34
N ASP A 266 -17.83 -32.88 11.52
CA ASP A 266 -17.15 -33.59 12.62
C ASP A 266 -16.74 -35.01 12.19
N GLU A 267 -17.63 -35.73 11.49
CA GLU A 267 -17.35 -37.06 10.92
C GLU A 267 -16.22 -36.99 9.85
N GLY A 268 -16.18 -35.90 9.09
CA GLY A 268 -15.13 -35.62 8.09
C GLY A 268 -13.77 -35.35 8.71
N ASN A 269 -13.71 -34.66 9.83
CA ASN A 269 -12.48 -34.43 10.56
C ASN A 269 -11.90 -35.71 11.15
N ASP A 270 -12.74 -36.55 11.77
CA ASP A 270 -12.32 -37.85 12.34
C ASP A 270 -11.80 -38.77 11.22
N PHE A 271 -12.53 -38.86 10.12
CA PHE A 271 -12.13 -39.67 8.96
C PHE A 271 -10.83 -39.20 8.33
N LEU A 272 -10.67 -37.88 8.20
CA LEU A 272 -9.48 -37.26 7.65
C LEU A 272 -8.25 -37.51 8.52
N GLU A 273 -8.41 -37.41 9.86
CA GLU A 273 -7.31 -37.67 10.80
C GLU A 273 -6.82 -39.12 10.69
N GLU A 274 -7.73 -40.09 10.57
CA GLU A 274 -7.39 -41.51 10.36
C GLU A 274 -6.71 -41.74 8.99
N LEU A 275 -7.18 -41.04 7.94
CA LEU A 275 -6.62 -41.15 6.60
C LEU A 275 -5.20 -40.58 6.54
N LEU A 276 -4.95 -39.42 7.17
CA LEU A 276 -3.63 -38.80 7.25
C LEU A 276 -2.62 -39.64 8.04
N LYS A 277 -3.05 -40.26 9.16
CA LYS A 277 -2.21 -41.22 9.92
C LYS A 277 -1.86 -42.47 9.12
N THR A 278 -2.80 -42.97 8.35
CA THR A 278 -2.58 -44.16 7.49
C THR A 278 -1.55 -43.92 6.39
N HIS A 279 -1.41 -42.66 5.96
CA HIS A 279 -0.47 -42.25 4.92
C HIS A 279 0.81 -41.56 5.44
N ASP A 280 1.12 -41.71 6.73
CA ASP A 280 2.31 -41.12 7.41
C ASP A 280 2.42 -39.59 7.25
N LEU A 281 1.32 -38.90 7.05
CA LEU A 281 1.28 -37.44 6.95
C LEU A 281 1.00 -36.77 8.29
N LEU A 282 0.40 -37.47 9.25
CA LEU A 282 0.17 -37.02 10.62
C LEU A 282 0.79 -38.04 11.58
N PRO A 283 1.73 -37.65 12.48
CA PRO A 283 2.36 -38.54 13.43
C PRO A 283 1.35 -39.21 14.39
N GLU A 284 1.62 -40.44 14.83
CA GLU A 284 0.83 -41.11 15.85
C GLU A 284 0.83 -40.31 17.17
N GLY A 285 -0.36 -40.02 17.70
CA GLY A 285 -0.54 -39.24 18.93
C GLY A 285 -0.78 -37.76 18.71
N GLN A 286 -0.62 -37.23 17.51
CA GLN A 286 -1.00 -35.84 17.14
C GLN A 286 -2.43 -35.80 16.57
N SER A 287 -3.09 -34.68 16.80
CA SER A 287 -4.42 -34.35 16.27
C SER A 287 -4.34 -33.21 15.26
N LEU A 288 -5.35 -33.07 14.38
CA LEU A 288 -5.51 -31.93 13.48
C LEU A 288 -5.64 -30.59 14.22
N TYR A 289 -6.01 -30.64 15.51
CA TYR A 289 -6.20 -29.45 16.34
C TYR A 289 -4.92 -28.97 17.02
N ASP A 290 -3.82 -29.69 16.91
CA ASP A 290 -2.54 -29.31 17.49
C ASP A 290 -1.89 -28.18 16.68
N PRO A 291 -1.19 -27.25 17.33
CA PRO A 291 -0.52 -26.14 16.65
C PRO A 291 0.47 -26.58 15.57
N GLU A 292 1.14 -27.70 15.77
CA GLU A 292 2.11 -28.30 14.85
C GLU A 292 1.45 -28.82 13.56
N SER A 293 0.17 -29.23 13.62
CA SER A 293 -0.59 -29.74 12.48
C SER A 293 -1.17 -28.65 11.58
N THR A 294 -1.01 -27.37 11.94
CA THR A 294 -1.62 -26.23 11.24
C THR A 294 -1.28 -26.18 9.74
N THR A 295 -0.08 -26.54 9.35
CA THR A 295 0.35 -26.59 7.94
C THR A 295 -0.41 -27.68 7.18
N ILE A 296 -0.58 -28.86 7.75
CA ILE A 296 -1.29 -29.98 7.12
C ILE A 296 -2.77 -29.61 6.94
N VAL A 297 -3.39 -29.08 8.00
CA VAL A 297 -4.80 -28.62 7.97
C VAL A 297 -5.01 -27.56 6.88
N HIS A 298 -4.07 -26.63 6.72
CA HIS A 298 -4.12 -25.63 5.65
C HIS A 298 -4.14 -26.28 4.25
N HIS A 299 -3.18 -27.15 3.96
CA HIS A 299 -3.08 -27.82 2.65
C HIS A 299 -4.28 -28.71 2.35
N VAL A 300 -4.79 -29.42 3.36
CA VAL A 300 -6.00 -30.23 3.23
C VAL A 300 -7.23 -29.38 2.92
N ASN A 301 -7.40 -28.25 3.59
CA ASN A 301 -8.46 -27.30 3.28
C ASN A 301 -8.35 -26.75 1.85
N GLN A 302 -7.14 -26.40 1.39
CA GLN A 302 -6.96 -25.92 0.01
C GLN A 302 -7.23 -27.04 -1.01
N GLY A 303 -6.84 -28.28 -0.71
CA GLY A 303 -7.18 -29.45 -1.53
C GLY A 303 -8.68 -29.65 -1.66
N LEU A 304 -9.44 -29.61 -0.55
CA LEU A 304 -10.89 -29.71 -0.56
C LEU A 304 -11.54 -28.58 -1.37
N ARG A 305 -11.09 -27.34 -1.17
CA ARG A 305 -11.56 -26.18 -1.94
C ARG A 305 -11.29 -26.33 -3.43
N ALA A 306 -10.11 -26.77 -3.83
CA ALA A 306 -9.73 -26.98 -5.22
C ALA A 306 -10.63 -28.00 -5.91
N HIS A 307 -10.99 -29.08 -5.19
CA HIS A 307 -11.83 -30.16 -5.75
C HIS A 307 -13.32 -29.82 -5.79
N LYS A 308 -13.84 -29.10 -4.78
CA LYS A 308 -15.28 -28.91 -4.59
C LYS A 308 -15.80 -27.54 -5.04
N LEU A 309 -14.95 -26.51 -5.09
CA LEU A 309 -15.37 -25.15 -5.46
C LEU A 309 -14.91 -24.70 -6.86
N PHE A 310 -13.86 -25.33 -7.40
CA PHE A 310 -13.26 -24.92 -8.67
C PHE A 310 -13.40 -26.01 -9.73
N THR A 311 -14.00 -25.63 -10.86
CA THR A 311 -14.29 -26.56 -11.97
C THR A 311 -13.53 -26.14 -13.23
N CYS A 312 -12.88 -27.10 -13.89
CA CYS A 312 -12.26 -26.87 -15.20
C CYS A 312 -13.30 -26.40 -16.23
N ASP A 313 -12.88 -25.56 -17.16
CA ASP A 313 -13.70 -24.91 -18.20
C ASP A 313 -14.73 -23.90 -17.69
N LYS A 314 -14.84 -23.70 -16.38
CA LYS A 314 -15.72 -22.69 -15.78
C LYS A 314 -14.91 -21.64 -15.02
N ASP A 315 -14.10 -22.06 -14.04
CA ASP A 315 -13.33 -21.18 -13.17
C ASP A 315 -11.86 -21.04 -13.65
N TYR A 316 -11.35 -22.05 -14.36
CA TYR A 316 -10.02 -22.07 -14.96
C TYR A 316 -9.97 -23.02 -16.17
N ILE A 317 -8.91 -22.91 -16.98
CA ILE A 317 -8.57 -23.86 -18.05
C ILE A 317 -7.13 -24.33 -17.89
N VAL A 318 -6.82 -25.51 -18.41
CA VAL A 318 -5.45 -25.99 -18.55
C VAL A 318 -4.95 -25.71 -19.97
N ARG A 319 -3.91 -24.89 -20.11
CA ARG A 319 -3.32 -24.54 -21.39
C ARG A 319 -1.80 -24.63 -21.33
N ASN A 320 -1.20 -25.38 -22.25
CA ASN A 320 0.24 -25.63 -22.31
C ASN A 320 0.84 -26.24 -21.01
N GLY A 321 0.03 -27.01 -20.26
CA GLY A 321 0.44 -27.56 -18.96
C GLY A 321 0.40 -26.58 -17.79
N GLU A 322 -0.21 -25.40 -17.97
CA GLU A 322 -0.42 -24.42 -16.91
C GLU A 322 -1.91 -24.17 -16.68
N VAL A 323 -2.26 -23.92 -15.41
CA VAL A 323 -3.60 -23.51 -15.00
C VAL A 323 -3.77 -22.02 -15.25
N VAL A 324 -4.74 -21.64 -16.08
CA VAL A 324 -5.07 -20.24 -16.40
C VAL A 324 -6.47 -19.93 -15.87
N LEU A 325 -6.61 -18.91 -15.04
CA LEU A 325 -7.89 -18.51 -14.47
C LEU A 325 -8.81 -17.88 -15.49
N ILE A 326 -10.11 -18.09 -15.32
CA ILE A 326 -11.17 -17.43 -16.08
C ILE A 326 -11.83 -16.38 -15.17
N ASP A 327 -11.96 -15.15 -15.65
CA ASP A 327 -12.69 -14.10 -14.96
C ASP A 327 -14.20 -14.42 -14.94
N GLU A 328 -14.78 -14.50 -13.76
CA GLU A 328 -16.18 -14.91 -13.53
C GLU A 328 -17.18 -13.95 -14.22
N PHE A 329 -16.82 -12.66 -14.34
CA PHE A 329 -17.72 -11.64 -14.89
C PHE A 329 -17.58 -11.46 -16.40
N THR A 330 -16.36 -11.58 -16.92
CA THR A 330 -16.06 -11.32 -18.33
C THR A 330 -15.88 -12.59 -19.17
N GLY A 331 -15.69 -13.75 -18.53
CA GLY A 331 -15.35 -15.01 -19.19
C GLY A 331 -13.98 -14.99 -19.88
N ARG A 332 -13.13 -13.98 -19.61
CA ARG A 332 -11.81 -13.83 -20.24
C ARG A 332 -10.74 -14.56 -19.45
N MET A 333 -9.77 -15.13 -20.16
CA MET A 333 -8.58 -15.74 -19.58
C MET A 333 -7.69 -14.68 -18.94
N MET A 334 -7.28 -14.90 -17.70
CA MET A 334 -6.40 -14.04 -16.93
C MET A 334 -4.99 -14.64 -16.87
N SER A 335 -4.22 -14.48 -17.95
CA SER A 335 -2.85 -14.98 -18.01
C SER A 335 -1.96 -14.27 -16.95
N GLY A 336 -1.14 -15.05 -16.25
CA GLY A 336 -0.21 -14.55 -15.24
C GLY A 336 -0.83 -14.26 -13.87
N ARG A 337 -2.16 -14.33 -13.70
CA ARG A 337 -2.82 -14.21 -12.42
C ARG A 337 -2.94 -15.56 -11.74
N ARG A 338 -2.63 -15.62 -10.45
CA ARG A 338 -2.68 -16.84 -9.63
C ARG A 338 -3.58 -16.63 -8.42
N LEU A 339 -4.16 -17.71 -7.91
CA LEU A 339 -4.88 -17.71 -6.65
C LEU A 339 -3.88 -17.72 -5.48
N SER A 340 -4.24 -17.09 -4.37
CA SER A 340 -3.44 -17.02 -3.15
C SER A 340 -3.53 -18.29 -2.31
N ASP A 341 -2.73 -18.31 -1.26
CA ASP A 341 -2.82 -19.27 -0.14
C ASP A 341 -2.69 -20.75 -0.55
N GLY A 342 -1.87 -21.07 -1.55
CA GLY A 342 -1.68 -22.45 -2.00
C GLY A 342 -2.83 -23.04 -2.80
N LEU A 343 -3.93 -22.30 -3.01
CA LEU A 343 -5.09 -22.82 -3.76
C LEU A 343 -4.77 -23.05 -5.23
N HIS A 344 -3.94 -22.19 -5.84
CA HIS A 344 -3.51 -22.39 -7.22
C HIS A 344 -2.69 -23.67 -7.37
N GLN A 345 -1.77 -23.93 -6.45
CA GLN A 345 -0.97 -25.15 -6.38
C GLN A 345 -1.83 -26.41 -6.14
N ALA A 346 -2.86 -26.28 -5.31
CA ALA A 346 -3.83 -27.37 -5.11
C ALA A 346 -4.61 -27.67 -6.40
N ILE A 347 -4.93 -26.67 -7.22
CA ILE A 347 -5.56 -26.87 -8.54
C ILE A 347 -4.54 -27.45 -9.54
N GLU A 348 -3.29 -26.99 -9.56
CA GLU A 348 -2.21 -27.58 -10.36
C GLU A 348 -2.01 -29.06 -10.02
N ALA A 349 -2.03 -29.41 -8.71
CA ALA A 349 -1.97 -30.81 -8.26
C ALA A 349 -3.19 -31.62 -8.71
N LYS A 350 -4.39 -31.05 -8.63
CA LYS A 350 -5.65 -31.67 -9.06
C LYS A 350 -5.61 -32.00 -10.54
N GLU A 351 -5.11 -31.10 -11.39
CA GLU A 351 -5.05 -31.26 -12.84
C GLU A 351 -3.77 -31.99 -13.33
N GLY A 352 -2.87 -32.37 -12.39
CA GLY A 352 -1.61 -33.04 -12.73
C GLY A 352 -0.63 -32.15 -13.51
N CYS A 353 -0.76 -30.84 -13.38
CA CYS A 353 0.16 -29.87 -13.94
C CYS A 353 1.46 -29.79 -13.10
N PRO A 354 2.58 -29.32 -13.65
CA PRO A 354 3.77 -28.99 -12.87
C PRO A 354 3.40 -27.95 -11.81
N ILE A 355 3.59 -28.30 -10.53
CA ILE A 355 3.30 -27.41 -9.40
C ILE A 355 4.43 -26.38 -9.35
N GLN A 356 4.09 -25.12 -9.51
CA GLN A 356 5.07 -24.04 -9.39
C GLN A 356 5.26 -23.67 -7.92
N ALA A 357 6.49 -23.22 -7.59
CA ALA A 357 6.81 -22.83 -6.23
C ALA A 357 5.77 -21.83 -5.67
N GLU A 358 5.37 -22.07 -4.44
CA GLU A 358 4.50 -21.15 -3.72
C GLU A 358 5.27 -19.86 -3.38
N ASN A 359 4.61 -18.72 -3.54
CA ASN A 359 5.18 -17.48 -3.07
C ASN A 359 4.80 -17.29 -1.59
N VAL A 360 5.81 -17.27 -0.73
CA VAL A 360 5.61 -16.97 0.68
C VAL A 360 5.81 -15.48 0.96
N THR A 361 5.10 -14.99 1.95
CA THR A 361 5.26 -13.64 2.46
C THR A 361 6.63 -13.52 3.14
N LEU A 362 7.51 -12.70 2.56
CA LEU A 362 8.82 -12.38 3.15
C LEU A 362 8.71 -11.27 4.18
N ALA A 363 7.90 -10.26 3.89
CA ALA A 363 7.62 -9.14 4.78
C ALA A 363 6.27 -8.54 4.43
N SER A 364 5.56 -8.04 5.43
CA SER A 364 4.27 -7.36 5.26
C SER A 364 4.11 -6.21 6.24
N VAL A 365 3.37 -5.17 5.86
CA VAL A 365 2.96 -4.08 6.74
C VAL A 365 1.65 -3.48 6.23
N THR A 366 0.74 -3.14 7.12
CA THR A 366 -0.45 -2.36 6.75
C THR A 366 -0.10 -0.88 6.64
N PHE A 367 -0.83 -0.13 5.81
CA PHE A 367 -0.68 1.32 5.73
C PHE A 367 -0.92 1.97 7.09
N GLN A 368 -1.90 1.46 7.85
CA GLN A 368 -2.20 1.96 9.19
C GLN A 368 -0.96 1.88 10.10
N ASN A 369 -0.32 0.73 10.15
CA ASN A 369 0.84 0.52 11.01
C ASN A 369 2.09 1.23 10.49
N TYR A 370 2.26 1.35 9.16
CA TYR A 370 3.35 2.14 8.58
C TYR A 370 3.23 3.63 8.94
N PHE A 371 2.07 4.27 8.72
CA PHE A 371 1.91 5.69 9.00
C PHE A 371 1.90 6.03 10.50
N ARG A 372 1.62 5.07 11.37
CA ARG A 372 1.79 5.22 12.82
C ARG A 372 3.25 5.28 13.29
N LEU A 373 4.23 4.98 12.41
CA LEU A 373 5.66 5.11 12.74
C LEU A 373 6.11 6.57 12.80
N TYR A 374 5.40 7.49 12.13
CA TYR A 374 5.77 8.90 12.14
C TYR A 374 5.54 9.53 13.52
N ASN A 375 6.54 10.28 13.99
CA ASN A 375 6.41 11.05 15.23
C ASN A 375 5.27 12.06 15.15
N ARG A 376 5.07 12.65 13.97
CA ARG A 376 3.96 13.54 13.66
C ARG A 376 3.44 13.26 12.26
N LEU A 377 2.18 12.88 12.19
CA LEU A 377 1.45 12.63 10.94
C LEU A 377 0.43 13.75 10.72
N SER A 378 0.25 14.16 9.50
CA SER A 378 -0.81 15.09 9.10
C SER A 378 -1.32 14.74 7.71
N GLY A 379 -2.46 15.31 7.32
CA GLY A 379 -3.04 15.02 6.02
C GLY A 379 -3.89 16.15 5.50
N MET A 380 -4.12 16.14 4.19
CA MET A 380 -4.98 17.11 3.52
C MET A 380 -5.85 16.41 2.48
N THR A 381 -7.09 16.85 2.37
CA THR A 381 -8.05 16.40 1.36
C THR A 381 -9.22 17.37 1.28
N GLY A 382 -10.11 17.22 0.30
CA GLY A 382 -11.36 17.99 0.20
C GLY A 382 -12.53 17.36 0.95
N THR A 383 -12.40 16.18 1.54
CA THR A 383 -13.52 15.32 1.94
C THR A 383 -13.23 14.39 3.14
N ALA A 384 -12.58 14.87 4.20
CA ALA A 384 -12.23 14.04 5.35
C ALA A 384 -13.33 13.93 6.43
N LEU A 385 -14.22 14.93 6.52
CA LEU A 385 -15.17 15.05 7.64
C LEU A 385 -16.12 13.84 7.77
N THR A 386 -16.44 13.19 6.67
CA THR A 386 -17.29 11.99 6.67
C THR A 386 -16.66 10.81 7.40
N GLU A 387 -15.32 10.72 7.40
CA GLU A 387 -14.51 9.65 8.00
C GLU A 387 -13.74 10.13 9.24
N ALA A 388 -14.17 11.27 9.85
CA ALA A 388 -13.45 11.88 10.97
C ALA A 388 -13.30 10.95 12.19
N GLU A 389 -14.28 10.09 12.44
CA GLU A 389 -14.25 9.09 13.51
C GLU A 389 -13.16 8.05 13.26
N GLU A 390 -13.03 7.57 12.04
CA GLU A 390 -12.00 6.61 11.63
C GLU A 390 -10.60 7.20 11.75
N PHE A 391 -10.40 8.44 11.28
CA PHE A 391 -9.11 9.13 11.42
C PHE A 391 -8.69 9.33 12.88
N ALA A 392 -9.66 9.67 13.74
CA ALA A 392 -9.38 9.85 15.16
C ALA A 392 -9.07 8.52 15.86
N GLU A 393 -9.84 7.46 15.56
CA GLU A 393 -9.69 6.17 16.25
C GLU A 393 -8.43 5.39 15.77
N ILE A 394 -8.17 5.38 14.48
CA ILE A 394 -7.05 4.59 13.91
C ILE A 394 -5.73 5.35 13.99
N TYR A 395 -5.71 6.63 13.62
CA TYR A 395 -4.47 7.40 13.45
C TYR A 395 -4.26 8.51 14.50
N GLY A 396 -5.26 8.76 15.35
CA GLY A 396 -5.22 9.87 16.30
C GLY A 396 -5.31 11.26 15.65
N LEU A 397 -5.80 11.34 14.40
CA LEU A 397 -5.84 12.58 13.62
C LEU A 397 -7.19 13.28 13.78
N GLY A 398 -7.17 14.55 14.20
CA GLY A 398 -8.35 15.41 14.17
C GLY A 398 -8.58 15.99 12.78
N VAL A 399 -9.84 16.12 12.36
CA VAL A 399 -10.22 16.77 11.09
C VAL A 399 -10.67 18.21 11.35
N ILE A 400 -10.09 19.16 10.62
CA ILE A 400 -10.41 20.58 10.71
C ILE A 400 -10.84 21.08 9.33
N GLU A 401 -12.09 21.51 9.21
CA GLU A 401 -12.62 22.10 7.98
C GLU A 401 -12.15 23.56 7.89
N VAL A 402 -11.26 23.83 6.94
CA VAL A 402 -10.73 25.17 6.66
C VAL A 402 -11.71 25.92 5.74
N PRO A 403 -12.08 27.18 6.06
CA PRO A 403 -12.98 27.95 5.21
C PRO A 403 -12.36 28.18 3.82
N THR A 404 -13.23 28.24 2.80
CA THR A 404 -12.79 28.59 1.43
C THR A 404 -12.41 30.05 1.34
N ASN A 405 -11.45 30.37 0.45
CA ASN A 405 -11.02 31.76 0.21
C ASN A 405 -12.15 32.61 -0.37
N GLN A 406 -12.93 32.05 -1.29
CA GLN A 406 -14.14 32.67 -1.86
C GLN A 406 -15.38 31.83 -1.53
N PRO A 407 -16.57 32.43 -1.39
CA PRO A 407 -17.80 31.67 -1.21
C PRO A 407 -18.04 30.71 -2.38
N ILE A 408 -18.56 29.52 -2.07
CA ILE A 408 -18.91 28.53 -3.10
C ILE A 408 -20.13 29.02 -3.87
N ALA A 409 -19.98 29.20 -5.20
CA ALA A 409 -21.05 29.62 -6.12
C ALA A 409 -21.73 28.46 -6.85
N ARG A 410 -21.22 27.23 -6.69
CA ARG A 410 -21.78 26.02 -7.31
C ARG A 410 -23.19 25.72 -6.77
N ILE A 411 -24.07 25.31 -7.68
CA ILE A 411 -25.43 24.87 -7.37
C ILE A 411 -25.45 23.32 -7.35
N ASP A 412 -25.71 22.75 -6.21
CA ASP A 412 -25.91 21.31 -6.05
C ASP A 412 -27.40 20.99 -6.10
N GLU A 413 -27.86 20.39 -7.22
CA GLU A 413 -29.27 19.99 -7.40
C GLU A 413 -29.62 18.77 -6.56
N ASP A 414 -30.91 18.59 -6.26
CA ASP A 414 -31.43 17.36 -5.66
C ASP A 414 -31.32 16.19 -6.63
N ASP A 415 -31.16 14.98 -6.09
CA ASP A 415 -31.03 13.76 -6.88
C ASP A 415 -32.31 13.50 -7.69
N ARG A 416 -32.15 13.06 -8.93
CA ARG A 416 -33.24 12.68 -9.85
C ARG A 416 -33.31 11.16 -9.93
N VAL A 417 -34.37 10.56 -9.38
CA VAL A 417 -34.52 9.10 -9.31
C VAL A 417 -35.51 8.64 -10.37
N TYR A 418 -35.07 7.77 -11.24
CA TYR A 418 -35.85 7.12 -12.28
C TYR A 418 -36.20 5.69 -11.91
N ARG A 419 -37.24 5.14 -12.53
CA ARG A 419 -37.66 3.77 -12.26
C ARG A 419 -36.68 2.74 -12.83
N THR A 420 -36.24 2.94 -14.08
CA THR A 420 -35.37 2.02 -14.79
C THR A 420 -34.04 2.66 -15.17
N ALA A 421 -33.00 1.84 -15.38
CA ALA A 421 -31.71 2.30 -15.87
C ALA A 421 -31.79 2.89 -17.30
N THR A 422 -32.72 2.38 -18.12
CA THR A 422 -32.94 2.88 -19.48
C THR A 422 -33.47 4.31 -19.47
N GLU A 423 -34.50 4.60 -18.66
CA GLU A 423 -35.06 5.96 -18.51
C GLU A 423 -33.98 6.93 -17.96
N LYS A 424 -33.21 6.50 -16.97
CA LYS A 424 -32.09 7.27 -16.41
C LYS A 424 -31.07 7.65 -17.50
N ASN A 425 -30.59 6.66 -18.26
CA ASN A 425 -29.57 6.89 -19.28
C ASN A 425 -30.06 7.80 -20.40
N GLN A 426 -31.32 7.68 -20.80
CA GLN A 426 -31.92 8.59 -21.78
C GLN A 426 -31.98 10.03 -21.26
N ALA A 427 -32.40 10.21 -19.99
CA ALA A 427 -32.45 11.52 -19.37
C ALA A 427 -31.06 12.15 -19.22
N ILE A 428 -30.01 11.34 -18.96
CA ILE A 428 -28.62 11.79 -18.93
C ILE A 428 -28.20 12.33 -20.29
N VAL A 429 -28.47 11.60 -21.39
CA VAL A 429 -28.12 12.03 -22.72
C VAL A 429 -28.86 13.33 -23.11
N ASP A 430 -30.12 13.46 -22.72
CA ASP A 430 -30.90 14.66 -23.02
C ASP A 430 -30.39 15.89 -22.22
N GLU A 431 -30.00 15.73 -20.96
CA GLU A 431 -29.41 16.82 -20.18
C GLU A 431 -28.03 17.23 -20.72
N ILE A 432 -27.23 16.27 -21.19
CA ILE A 432 -25.94 16.54 -21.86
C ILE A 432 -26.15 17.36 -23.12
N LYS A 433 -27.15 17.02 -23.94
CA LYS A 433 -27.49 17.80 -25.14
C LYS A 433 -27.87 19.24 -24.82
N ILE A 434 -28.66 19.43 -23.76
CA ILE A 434 -29.10 20.77 -23.32
C ILE A 434 -27.88 21.60 -22.85
N ALA A 435 -26.98 21.01 -22.08
CA ALA A 435 -25.78 21.68 -21.58
C ALA A 435 -24.79 22.01 -22.73
N ASN A 436 -24.53 21.04 -23.62
CA ASN A 436 -23.67 21.23 -24.78
C ASN A 436 -24.18 22.29 -25.72
N GLY A 437 -25.51 22.34 -25.96
CA GLY A 437 -26.13 23.39 -26.76
C GLY A 437 -26.02 24.81 -26.21
N LYS A 438 -25.81 24.94 -24.89
CA LYS A 438 -25.51 26.22 -24.20
C LYS A 438 -24.00 26.56 -24.17
N GLY A 439 -23.16 25.68 -24.65
CA GLY A 439 -21.70 25.82 -24.53
C GLY A 439 -21.13 25.40 -23.20
N GLN A 440 -21.94 24.85 -22.29
CA GLN A 440 -21.52 24.43 -20.96
C GLN A 440 -20.69 23.13 -21.01
N PRO A 441 -19.47 23.05 -20.47
CA PRO A 441 -18.71 21.81 -20.37
C PRO A 441 -19.35 20.86 -19.36
N VAL A 442 -19.38 19.55 -19.70
CA VAL A 442 -20.00 18.50 -18.88
C VAL A 442 -18.97 17.44 -18.53
N LEU A 443 -18.82 17.18 -17.22
CA LEU A 443 -18.07 16.04 -16.71
C LEU A 443 -19.05 14.99 -16.19
N VAL A 444 -19.10 13.83 -16.84
CA VAL A 444 -19.96 12.73 -16.46
C VAL A 444 -19.18 11.71 -15.64
N GLY A 445 -19.57 11.51 -14.38
CA GLY A 445 -18.99 10.51 -13.47
C GLY A 445 -19.74 9.19 -13.55
N THR A 446 -19.02 8.10 -13.82
CA THR A 446 -19.54 6.72 -13.85
C THR A 446 -18.84 5.85 -12.81
N THR A 447 -19.50 4.78 -12.35
CA THR A 447 -18.97 3.87 -11.31
C THR A 447 -18.10 2.75 -11.87
N SER A 448 -18.25 2.41 -13.17
CA SER A 448 -17.48 1.34 -13.80
C SER A 448 -17.08 1.68 -15.25
N ILE A 449 -16.08 0.94 -15.75
CA ILE A 449 -15.61 1.05 -17.13
C ILE A 449 -16.73 0.70 -18.10
N GLU A 450 -17.48 -0.38 -17.83
CA GLU A 450 -18.59 -0.84 -18.68
C GLU A 450 -19.68 0.23 -18.83
N LYS A 451 -20.07 0.89 -17.73
CA LYS A 451 -21.05 1.97 -17.73
C LYS A 451 -20.55 3.20 -18.51
N SER A 452 -19.23 3.47 -18.45
CA SER A 452 -18.61 4.56 -19.21
C SER A 452 -18.62 4.26 -20.73
N GLU A 453 -18.31 3.03 -21.12
CA GLU A 453 -18.33 2.58 -22.51
C GLU A 453 -19.77 2.56 -23.06
N PHE A 454 -20.74 2.04 -22.28
CA PHE A 454 -22.15 2.05 -22.65
C PHE A 454 -22.69 3.46 -22.92
N LEU A 455 -22.39 4.41 -22.02
CA LEU A 455 -22.82 5.81 -22.21
C LEU A 455 -22.10 6.44 -23.40
N SER A 456 -20.83 6.12 -23.63
CA SER A 456 -20.08 6.57 -24.81
C SER A 456 -20.76 6.10 -26.11
N GLU A 457 -21.22 4.85 -26.19
CA GLU A 457 -21.96 4.36 -27.34
C GLU A 457 -23.28 5.09 -27.60
N MET A 458 -23.99 5.44 -26.53
CA MET A 458 -25.21 6.24 -26.62
C MET A 458 -24.94 7.64 -27.19
N LEU A 459 -23.88 8.31 -26.68
CA LEU A 459 -23.50 9.66 -27.15
C LEU A 459 -23.02 9.63 -28.62
N LYS A 460 -22.31 8.58 -29.05
CA LYS A 460 -21.91 8.37 -30.44
C LYS A 460 -23.13 8.24 -31.39
N LYS A 461 -24.16 7.51 -30.97
CA LYS A 461 -25.42 7.39 -31.76
C LYS A 461 -26.12 8.73 -31.95
N GLU A 462 -25.94 9.63 -30.96
CA GLU A 462 -26.50 10.98 -31.02
C GLU A 462 -25.56 12.02 -31.68
N ASN A 463 -24.41 11.58 -32.23
CA ASN A 463 -23.37 12.42 -32.84
C ASN A 463 -22.82 13.50 -31.91
N LEU A 464 -22.68 13.22 -30.62
CA LEU A 464 -22.07 14.10 -29.66
C LEU A 464 -20.59 13.72 -29.50
N GLU A 465 -19.69 14.66 -29.85
CA GLU A 465 -18.25 14.49 -29.63
C GLU A 465 -17.96 14.48 -28.12
N HIS A 466 -17.20 13.51 -27.65
CA HIS A 466 -16.86 13.35 -26.26
C HIS A 466 -15.55 12.59 -26.08
N ASN A 467 -14.91 12.81 -24.94
CA ASN A 467 -13.74 12.07 -24.49
C ASN A 467 -14.14 11.07 -23.39
N VAL A 468 -13.50 9.89 -23.39
CA VAL A 468 -13.68 8.88 -22.34
C VAL A 468 -12.38 8.71 -21.59
N LEU A 469 -12.44 8.81 -20.27
CA LEU A 469 -11.32 8.64 -19.37
C LEU A 469 -11.58 7.45 -18.43
N ASN A 470 -10.90 6.36 -18.67
CA ASN A 470 -10.94 5.16 -17.83
C ASN A 470 -9.53 4.56 -17.69
N ALA A 471 -9.40 3.50 -16.90
CA ALA A 471 -8.11 2.86 -16.62
C ALA A 471 -7.33 2.35 -17.86
N ARG A 472 -7.96 2.27 -19.03
CA ARG A 472 -7.30 1.87 -20.28
C ARG A 472 -6.53 3.01 -20.95
N GLN A 473 -6.76 4.27 -20.55
CA GLN A 473 -6.20 5.48 -21.16
C GLN A 473 -5.33 6.29 -20.20
N HIS A 474 -4.62 5.60 -19.30
CA HIS A 474 -3.87 6.21 -18.22
C HIS A 474 -2.79 7.21 -18.70
N GLU A 475 -2.16 6.94 -19.84
CA GLU A 475 -1.10 7.82 -20.40
C GLU A 475 -1.64 9.17 -20.91
N GLN A 476 -2.92 9.25 -21.30
CA GLN A 476 -3.56 10.45 -21.81
C GLN A 476 -4.45 11.15 -20.76
N GLU A 477 -4.47 10.64 -19.53
CA GLU A 477 -5.34 11.12 -18.46
C GLU A 477 -5.22 12.63 -18.23
N ALA A 478 -3.99 13.11 -18.07
CA ALA A 478 -3.71 14.52 -17.82
C ALA A 478 -4.20 15.43 -18.97
N GLU A 479 -4.02 15.01 -20.22
CA GLU A 479 -4.43 15.75 -21.41
C GLU A 479 -5.97 15.83 -21.50
N ILE A 480 -6.66 14.70 -21.35
CA ILE A 480 -8.12 14.64 -21.40
C ILE A 480 -8.75 15.50 -20.30
N ILE A 481 -8.23 15.43 -19.07
CA ILE A 481 -8.70 16.26 -17.95
C ILE A 481 -8.38 17.74 -18.18
N GLY A 482 -7.21 18.07 -18.72
CA GLY A 482 -6.85 19.43 -19.07
C GLY A 482 -7.83 20.08 -20.07
N ASP A 483 -8.43 19.26 -20.92
CA ASP A 483 -9.40 19.69 -21.94
C ASP A 483 -10.86 19.66 -21.47
N ALA A 484 -11.16 18.99 -20.34
CA ALA A 484 -12.53 18.83 -19.82
C ALA A 484 -13.24 20.17 -19.48
N GLY A 485 -12.48 21.23 -19.25
CA GLY A 485 -13.01 22.58 -18.99
C GLY A 485 -13.22 23.46 -20.23
N LYS A 486 -12.97 22.97 -21.44
CA LYS A 486 -13.18 23.73 -22.70
C LYS A 486 -14.66 23.94 -22.98
N LEU A 487 -14.96 24.95 -23.79
CA LEU A 487 -16.33 25.25 -24.23
C LEU A 487 -16.95 24.04 -24.91
N SER A 488 -18.16 23.64 -24.52
CA SER A 488 -18.93 22.48 -25.05
C SER A 488 -18.21 21.13 -24.87
N ALA A 489 -17.16 21.00 -24.08
CA ALA A 489 -16.49 19.73 -23.87
C ALA A 489 -17.40 18.74 -23.13
N ILE A 490 -17.44 17.49 -23.58
CA ILE A 490 -18.10 16.37 -22.87
C ILE A 490 -17.02 15.36 -22.52
N THR A 491 -16.86 15.09 -21.22
CA THR A 491 -15.87 14.13 -20.71
C THR A 491 -16.59 13.10 -19.85
N ILE A 492 -16.49 11.82 -20.19
CA ILE A 492 -16.97 10.72 -19.35
C ILE A 492 -15.77 10.20 -18.58
N ALA A 493 -15.84 10.21 -17.25
CA ALA A 493 -14.77 9.74 -16.40
C ALA A 493 -15.25 8.66 -15.44
N THR A 494 -14.47 7.60 -15.26
CA THR A 494 -14.67 6.67 -14.14
C THR A 494 -14.21 7.32 -12.84
N ASN A 495 -14.73 6.83 -11.73
CA ASN A 495 -14.69 7.44 -10.40
C ASN A 495 -13.32 7.99 -9.94
N MET A 496 -12.22 7.31 -10.25
CA MET A 496 -10.88 7.69 -9.80
C MET A 496 -10.05 8.41 -10.87
N ALA A 497 -10.54 8.47 -12.11
CA ALA A 497 -9.81 9.11 -13.19
C ALA A 497 -9.72 10.63 -13.01
N GLY A 498 -8.52 11.18 -13.21
CA GLY A 498 -8.23 12.61 -13.05
C GLY A 498 -8.09 13.10 -11.62
N ARG A 499 -7.94 12.23 -10.63
CA ARG A 499 -7.70 12.65 -9.22
C ARG A 499 -6.35 13.35 -9.09
N GLY A 500 -6.31 14.42 -8.31
CA GLY A 500 -5.10 15.25 -8.16
C GLY A 500 -4.81 16.21 -9.33
N THR A 501 -5.60 16.13 -10.41
CA THR A 501 -5.47 17.05 -11.56
C THR A 501 -6.59 18.08 -11.54
N ASP A 502 -6.23 19.35 -11.77
CA ASP A 502 -7.17 20.47 -11.78
C ASP A 502 -7.86 20.63 -13.14
N ILE A 503 -9.20 20.83 -13.13
CA ILE A 503 -9.97 21.17 -14.32
C ILE A 503 -10.08 22.69 -14.39
N GLN A 504 -9.35 23.30 -15.31
CA GLN A 504 -9.37 24.75 -15.54
C GLN A 504 -10.44 25.10 -16.58
N LEU A 505 -11.29 26.06 -16.25
CA LEU A 505 -12.31 26.55 -17.19
C LEU A 505 -11.61 27.26 -18.37
N GLY A 506 -11.95 26.84 -19.62
CA GLY A 506 -11.26 27.27 -20.84
C GLY A 506 -10.09 26.36 -21.26
N GLY A 507 -9.78 25.30 -20.45
CA GLY A 507 -8.70 24.34 -20.67
C GLY A 507 -7.37 24.76 -19.99
N ASN A 508 -6.42 23.85 -19.91
CA ASN A 508 -5.14 24.07 -19.20
C ASN A 508 -4.13 24.81 -20.12
N VAL A 509 -3.74 26.01 -19.69
CA VAL A 509 -2.79 26.88 -20.43
C VAL A 509 -1.41 26.24 -20.54
N GLU A 510 -0.89 25.71 -19.43
CA GLU A 510 0.47 25.13 -19.38
C GLU A 510 0.60 23.94 -20.33
N MET A 511 -0.39 23.05 -20.33
CA MET A 511 -0.42 21.91 -21.24
C MET A 511 -0.51 22.34 -22.71
N LYS A 512 -1.30 23.39 -23.02
CA LYS A 512 -1.37 23.95 -24.36
C LYS A 512 -0.01 24.55 -24.80
N VAL A 513 0.71 25.20 -23.88
CA VAL A 513 2.06 25.72 -24.13
C VAL A 513 3.05 24.58 -24.40
N GLN A 514 3.08 23.55 -23.55
CA GLN A 514 3.96 22.39 -23.74
C GLN A 514 3.66 21.65 -25.04
N ALA A 515 2.38 21.40 -25.35
CA ALA A 515 1.97 20.76 -26.61
C ALA A 515 2.34 21.62 -27.85
N ALA A 516 2.36 22.93 -27.74
CA ALA A 516 2.78 23.81 -28.83
C ALA A 516 4.31 23.85 -28.97
N LEU A 517 5.07 23.87 -27.86
CA LEU A 517 6.53 23.79 -27.87
C LEU A 517 7.04 22.45 -28.42
N SER A 518 6.36 21.34 -28.12
CA SER A 518 6.70 20.04 -28.70
C SER A 518 6.50 19.95 -30.21
N LYS A 519 5.66 20.81 -30.80
CA LYS A 519 5.44 20.91 -32.25
C LYS A 519 6.42 21.86 -32.93
N ASP A 520 6.85 22.91 -32.26
CA ASP A 520 7.83 23.90 -32.74
C ASP A 520 8.81 24.27 -31.63
N GLU A 521 9.94 23.54 -31.55
CA GLU A 521 11.01 23.77 -30.57
C GLU A 521 11.69 25.14 -30.69
N ARG A 522 11.44 25.89 -31.77
CA ARG A 522 12.03 27.22 -32.02
C ARG A 522 11.13 28.35 -31.59
N ALA A 523 9.90 28.06 -31.15
CA ALA A 523 8.98 29.10 -30.70
C ALA A 523 9.45 29.67 -29.34
N ASP A 524 9.34 31.00 -29.19
CA ASP A 524 9.62 31.66 -27.92
C ASP A 524 8.53 31.31 -26.89
N PRO A 525 8.89 30.66 -25.77
CA PRO A 525 7.90 30.19 -24.78
C PRO A 525 7.05 31.33 -24.19
N ASP A 526 7.61 32.52 -24.00
CA ASP A 526 6.92 33.64 -23.38
C ASP A 526 5.91 34.27 -24.33
N ILE A 527 6.26 34.41 -25.62
CA ILE A 527 5.34 34.90 -26.67
C ILE A 527 4.19 33.90 -26.86
N LEU A 528 4.53 32.62 -26.90
CA LEU A 528 3.54 31.58 -27.09
C LEU A 528 2.57 31.53 -25.89
N ARG A 529 3.09 31.63 -24.66
CA ARG A 529 2.29 31.71 -23.43
C ARG A 529 1.33 32.89 -23.46
N ALA A 530 1.80 34.09 -23.78
CA ALA A 530 0.97 35.30 -23.87
C ALA A 530 -0.17 35.16 -24.89
N LEU A 531 0.12 34.55 -26.05
CA LEU A 531 -0.89 34.30 -27.10
C LEU A 531 -1.96 33.30 -26.62
N ILE A 532 -1.52 32.19 -25.99
CA ILE A 532 -2.42 31.17 -25.46
C ILE A 532 -3.27 31.74 -24.31
N GLU A 533 -2.70 32.49 -23.39
CA GLU A 533 -3.42 33.15 -22.30
C GLU A 533 -4.48 34.12 -22.79
N SER A 534 -4.18 34.92 -23.82
CA SER A 534 -5.17 35.85 -24.40
C SER A 534 -6.38 35.12 -25.03
N THR A 535 -6.17 33.97 -25.64
CA THR A 535 -7.22 33.13 -26.21
C THR A 535 -8.00 32.44 -25.12
N HIS A 536 -7.28 31.88 -24.14
CA HIS A 536 -7.86 31.21 -22.99
C HIS A 536 -8.80 32.11 -22.17
N SER A 537 -8.42 33.39 -21.93
CA SER A 537 -9.27 34.31 -21.20
C SER A 537 -10.63 34.50 -21.83
N LYS A 538 -10.71 34.59 -23.19
CA LYS A 538 -11.97 34.73 -23.93
C LYS A 538 -12.80 33.42 -23.90
N GLU A 539 -12.14 32.27 -23.95
CA GLU A 539 -12.81 30.97 -23.81
C GLU A 539 -13.36 30.79 -22.38
N LYS A 540 -12.58 31.15 -21.38
CA LYS A 540 -12.99 31.11 -19.98
C LYS A 540 -14.21 31.98 -19.69
N GLU A 541 -14.27 33.21 -20.22
CA GLU A 541 -15.44 34.10 -20.08
C GLU A 541 -16.71 33.45 -20.62
N LYS A 542 -16.65 32.85 -21.82
CA LYS A 542 -17.80 32.17 -22.41
C LYS A 542 -18.27 30.98 -21.59
N VAL A 543 -17.33 30.20 -21.01
CA VAL A 543 -17.66 29.06 -20.14
C VAL A 543 -18.27 29.54 -18.84
N LEU A 544 -17.81 30.67 -18.30
CA LEU A 544 -18.41 31.28 -17.10
C LEU A 544 -19.84 31.77 -17.37
N GLU A 545 -20.09 32.42 -18.51
CA GLU A 545 -21.41 32.84 -18.96
C GLU A 545 -22.36 31.64 -19.18
N ALA A 546 -21.84 30.51 -19.68
CA ALA A 546 -22.58 29.26 -19.83
C ALA A 546 -22.93 28.57 -18.49
N GLY A 547 -22.41 29.05 -17.35
CA GLY A 547 -22.68 28.51 -16.02
C GLY A 547 -21.56 27.66 -15.43
N GLY A 548 -20.34 27.70 -15.99
CA GLY A 548 -19.19 26.95 -15.54
C GLY A 548 -19.29 25.44 -15.80
N LEU A 549 -18.48 24.64 -15.13
CA LEU A 549 -18.46 23.18 -15.30
C LEU A 549 -19.71 22.53 -14.70
N PHE A 550 -20.40 21.72 -15.47
CA PHE A 550 -21.49 20.86 -15.02
C PHE A 550 -20.97 19.44 -14.71
N VAL A 551 -21.10 19.01 -13.44
CA VAL A 551 -20.80 17.64 -13.01
C VAL A 551 -22.09 16.85 -12.96
N LEU A 552 -22.17 15.80 -13.77
CA LEU A 552 -23.29 14.88 -13.83
C LEU A 552 -22.82 13.50 -13.35
N ALA A 553 -23.41 12.96 -12.29
CA ALA A 553 -23.14 11.62 -11.80
C ALA A 553 -24.24 10.66 -12.21
N THR A 554 -23.87 9.49 -12.71
CA THR A 554 -24.81 8.46 -13.18
C THR A 554 -25.34 7.58 -12.07
N GLU A 555 -24.71 7.62 -10.89
CA GLU A 555 -25.07 6.82 -9.71
C GLU A 555 -24.52 7.46 -8.43
N ARG A 556 -25.03 7.02 -7.27
CA ARG A 556 -24.39 7.25 -5.97
C ARG A 556 -23.35 6.16 -5.71
N HIS A 557 -22.21 6.57 -5.20
CA HIS A 557 -21.16 5.67 -4.76
C HIS A 557 -21.47 5.07 -3.38
N GLU A 558 -20.73 4.03 -2.99
CA GLU A 558 -20.83 3.43 -1.66
C GLU A 558 -20.51 4.41 -0.53
N SER A 559 -19.64 5.39 -0.79
CA SER A 559 -19.23 6.42 0.15
C SER A 559 -19.65 7.82 -0.32
N ARG A 560 -20.24 8.59 0.61
CA ARG A 560 -20.59 10.02 0.42
C ARG A 560 -19.37 10.88 0.08
N ARG A 561 -18.23 10.47 0.56
CA ARG A 561 -16.94 11.12 0.30
C ARG A 561 -16.62 11.17 -1.19
N ILE A 562 -16.79 10.06 -1.89
CA ILE A 562 -16.54 9.96 -3.33
C ILE A 562 -17.51 10.85 -4.10
N ASP A 563 -18.78 10.88 -3.71
CA ASP A 563 -19.77 11.79 -4.31
C ASP A 563 -19.36 13.26 -4.12
N ASN A 564 -18.86 13.62 -2.94
CA ASN A 564 -18.40 14.98 -2.64
C ASN A 564 -17.11 15.33 -3.42
N GLN A 565 -16.20 14.38 -3.64
CA GLN A 565 -15.03 14.58 -4.48
C GLN A 565 -15.41 14.85 -5.94
N LEU A 566 -16.40 14.11 -6.45
CA LEU A 566 -16.90 14.31 -7.80
C LEU A 566 -17.56 15.70 -7.93
N ARG A 567 -18.45 16.08 -7.00
CA ARG A 567 -19.03 17.44 -6.93
C ARG A 567 -17.94 18.52 -6.86
N GLY A 568 -16.88 18.28 -6.09
CA GLY A 568 -15.77 19.21 -5.90
C GLY A 568 -14.92 19.47 -7.14
N ARG A 569 -15.18 18.76 -8.25
CA ARG A 569 -14.55 19.08 -9.56
C ARG A 569 -15.05 20.40 -10.14
N SER A 570 -16.24 20.87 -9.73
CA SER A 570 -16.89 22.07 -10.21
C SER A 570 -16.98 23.13 -9.10
N GLY A 571 -17.10 24.40 -9.46
CA GLY A 571 -17.31 25.51 -8.54
C GLY A 571 -16.10 25.85 -7.70
N ARG A 572 -14.90 25.92 -8.28
CA ARG A 572 -13.62 26.19 -7.62
C ARG A 572 -13.36 27.67 -7.53
N GLN A 573 -12.73 28.13 -6.45
CA GLN A 573 -12.32 29.53 -6.22
C GLN A 573 -13.45 30.55 -6.51
N GLY A 574 -14.70 30.18 -6.17
CA GLY A 574 -15.86 31.04 -6.40
C GLY A 574 -16.42 31.02 -7.83
N ASP A 575 -15.87 30.22 -8.73
CA ASP A 575 -16.44 30.04 -10.08
C ASP A 575 -17.86 29.45 -10.01
N PRO A 576 -18.76 29.81 -10.93
CA PRO A 576 -20.05 29.15 -11.05
C PRO A 576 -19.88 27.69 -11.46
N GLY A 577 -20.88 26.89 -11.15
CA GLY A 577 -20.89 25.48 -11.49
C GLY A 577 -22.20 24.83 -11.09
N LYS A 578 -22.39 23.59 -11.54
CA LYS A 578 -23.58 22.80 -11.28
C LYS A 578 -23.20 21.35 -10.99
N SER A 579 -23.92 20.69 -10.06
CA SER A 579 -23.84 19.25 -9.92
C SER A 579 -25.23 18.63 -9.82
N SER A 580 -25.41 17.44 -10.44
CA SER A 580 -26.65 16.68 -10.39
C SER A 580 -26.39 15.18 -10.44
N PHE A 581 -27.17 14.39 -9.68
CA PHE A 581 -27.10 12.94 -9.68
C PHE A 581 -28.34 12.35 -10.30
N PHE A 582 -28.13 11.44 -11.27
CA PHE A 582 -29.16 10.69 -11.95
C PHE A 582 -29.12 9.24 -11.47
N LEU A 583 -30.18 8.77 -10.84
CA LEU A 583 -30.24 7.49 -10.16
C LEU A 583 -31.36 6.64 -10.72
N SER A 584 -31.23 5.32 -10.62
CA SER A 584 -32.26 4.35 -10.94
C SER A 584 -32.52 3.44 -9.76
N LEU A 585 -33.74 2.92 -9.63
CA LEU A 585 -34.06 1.89 -8.64
C LEU A 585 -33.31 0.58 -8.88
N GLU A 586 -32.78 0.40 -10.07
CA GLU A 586 -31.97 -0.75 -10.49
C GLU A 586 -30.48 -0.60 -10.13
N ASP A 587 -30.05 0.60 -9.72
CA ASP A 587 -28.67 0.84 -9.30
C ASP A 587 -28.30 0.01 -8.06
N ASP A 588 -27.07 -0.46 -7.95
CA ASP A 588 -26.63 -1.39 -6.92
C ASP A 588 -26.91 -0.92 -5.49
N LEU A 589 -26.62 0.35 -5.19
CA LEU A 589 -26.93 0.92 -3.86
C LEU A 589 -28.42 0.91 -3.57
N MET A 590 -29.26 1.21 -4.56
CA MET A 590 -30.71 1.22 -4.41
C MET A 590 -31.26 -0.19 -4.25
N ARG A 591 -30.75 -1.18 -4.99
CA ARG A 591 -31.13 -2.59 -4.90
C ARG A 591 -30.81 -3.19 -3.52
N ILE A 592 -29.63 -2.89 -2.96
CA ILE A 592 -29.19 -3.45 -1.66
C ILE A 592 -30.02 -2.87 -0.49
N PHE A 593 -30.39 -1.59 -0.53
CA PHE A 593 -30.90 -0.87 0.64
C PHE A 593 -32.36 -0.46 0.57
N GLY A 594 -33.09 -0.65 -0.51
CA GLY A 594 -34.42 -0.07 -0.53
C GLY A 594 -35.43 -0.40 -1.62
N SER A 595 -35.11 -1.27 -2.56
CA SER A 595 -35.94 -1.44 -3.78
C SER A 595 -37.40 -1.82 -3.47
N GLU A 596 -37.67 -2.80 -2.61
CA GLU A 596 -39.05 -3.30 -2.41
C GLU A 596 -39.97 -2.33 -1.67
N LYS A 597 -39.49 -1.58 -0.66
CA LYS A 597 -40.31 -0.59 0.07
C LYS A 597 -40.46 0.70 -0.71
N LEU A 598 -39.40 1.11 -1.43
CA LEU A 598 -39.44 2.31 -2.28
C LEU A 598 -40.36 2.07 -3.48
N ASP A 599 -40.23 0.92 -4.17
CA ASP A 599 -41.05 0.56 -5.33
C ASP A 599 -42.58 0.53 -4.98
N LYS A 600 -42.94 0.02 -3.81
CA LYS A 600 -44.33 0.07 -3.32
C LYS A 600 -44.82 1.49 -3.02
N VAL A 601 -43.98 2.35 -2.49
CA VAL A 601 -44.32 3.76 -2.24
C VAL A 601 -44.43 4.52 -3.55
N LEU A 602 -43.55 4.25 -4.51
CA LEU A 602 -43.49 4.92 -5.82
C LEU A 602 -44.64 4.50 -6.74
N SER A 603 -45.01 3.22 -6.74
CA SER A 603 -46.17 2.74 -7.45
C SER A 603 -47.47 3.35 -6.89
N THR A 604 -47.50 3.65 -5.59
CA THR A 604 -48.65 4.32 -4.93
C THR A 604 -48.74 5.82 -5.26
N LEU A 605 -47.60 6.45 -5.61
CA LEU A 605 -47.51 7.88 -5.98
C LEU A 605 -47.89 8.18 -7.44
N GLY A 606 -48.23 7.17 -8.25
CA GLY A 606 -48.76 7.32 -9.61
C GLY A 606 -47.79 7.91 -10.62
N MET A 607 -46.49 7.51 -10.58
CA MET A 607 -45.49 7.93 -11.58
C MET A 607 -45.90 7.55 -12.98
N LYS A 608 -45.71 8.49 -13.91
CA LYS A 608 -45.70 8.22 -15.35
C LYS A 608 -44.32 7.75 -15.79
N ASP A 609 -44.28 6.91 -16.80
CA ASP A 609 -43.03 6.47 -17.42
C ASP A 609 -42.20 7.70 -17.89
N GLY A 610 -40.90 7.72 -17.56
CA GLY A 610 -39.97 8.79 -17.88
C GLY A 610 -39.96 10.01 -16.97
N GLU A 611 -40.77 10.06 -15.87
CA GLU A 611 -40.71 11.13 -14.89
C GLU A 611 -39.70 10.82 -13.75
N ALA A 612 -38.84 11.82 -13.43
CA ALA A 612 -37.93 11.72 -12.31
C ALA A 612 -38.62 12.10 -10.98
N ILE A 613 -38.30 11.37 -9.94
CA ILE A 613 -38.67 11.79 -8.57
C ILE A 613 -37.55 12.69 -8.05
N ILE A 614 -37.94 13.89 -7.66
CA ILE A 614 -37.06 14.88 -7.03
C ILE A 614 -37.66 15.22 -5.68
N HIS A 615 -37.13 14.64 -4.61
CA HIS A 615 -37.65 14.89 -3.28
C HIS A 615 -36.57 14.81 -2.19
N PRO A 616 -36.42 15.78 -1.28
CA PRO A 616 -35.40 15.81 -0.22
C PRO A 616 -35.41 14.58 0.70
N TRP A 617 -36.55 13.90 0.86
CA TRP A 617 -36.63 12.66 1.65
C TRP A 617 -35.84 11.52 1.04
N VAL A 618 -35.81 11.42 -0.27
CA VAL A 618 -35.04 10.41 -1.01
C VAL A 618 -33.55 10.62 -0.75
N ASN A 619 -33.04 11.86 -0.89
CA ASN A 619 -31.67 12.22 -0.58
C ASN A 619 -31.26 11.85 0.85
N LYS A 620 -32.13 12.09 1.84
CA LYS A 620 -31.87 11.69 3.23
C LYS A 620 -31.83 10.18 3.42
N SER A 621 -32.68 9.45 2.69
CA SER A 621 -32.71 7.98 2.77
C SER A 621 -31.43 7.37 2.17
N LEU A 622 -31.00 7.88 1.03
CA LEU A 622 -29.73 7.48 0.39
C LEU A 622 -28.52 7.80 1.26
N ALA A 623 -28.45 9.01 1.80
CA ALA A 623 -27.37 9.38 2.71
C ALA A 623 -27.28 8.47 3.96
N ARG A 624 -28.44 8.00 4.49
CA ARG A 624 -28.45 7.02 5.58
C ARG A 624 -28.02 5.64 5.14
N ALA A 625 -28.35 5.24 3.91
CA ALA A 625 -27.90 3.96 3.35
C ALA A 625 -26.38 3.97 3.18
N GLN A 626 -25.82 5.01 2.56
CA GLN A 626 -24.38 5.20 2.43
C GLN A 626 -23.67 5.19 3.80
N ALA A 627 -24.20 5.92 4.80
CA ALA A 627 -23.63 5.93 6.14
C ALA A 627 -23.58 4.53 6.79
N LYS A 628 -24.54 3.63 6.49
CA LYS A 628 -24.50 2.24 6.96
C LYS A 628 -23.43 1.41 6.26
N VAL A 629 -23.22 1.63 4.95
CA VAL A 629 -22.15 0.96 4.19
C VAL A 629 -20.80 1.43 4.70
N GLU A 630 -20.62 2.74 4.86
CA GLU A 630 -19.42 3.36 5.43
C GLU A 630 -19.08 2.76 6.79
N GLY A 631 -20.08 2.71 7.72
CA GLY A 631 -19.90 2.11 9.03
C GLY A 631 -19.50 0.63 8.99
N ARG A 632 -20.15 -0.18 8.13
CA ARG A 632 -19.77 -1.59 7.96
C ARG A 632 -18.35 -1.74 7.42
N ASN A 633 -17.97 -0.96 6.43
CA ASN A 633 -16.63 -0.99 5.87
C ASN A 633 -15.57 -0.56 6.91
N PHE A 634 -15.90 0.43 7.74
CA PHE A 634 -15.07 0.83 8.88
C PHE A 634 -14.89 -0.31 9.89
N ASP A 635 -15.98 -0.98 10.30
CA ASP A 635 -15.91 -2.12 11.22
C ASP A 635 -15.03 -3.25 10.68
N ILE A 636 -15.13 -3.55 9.38
CA ILE A 636 -14.26 -4.55 8.73
C ILE A 636 -12.79 -4.12 8.80
N ARG A 637 -12.45 -2.88 8.44
CA ARG A 637 -11.08 -2.37 8.51
C ARG A 637 -10.55 -2.40 9.94
N LYS A 638 -11.39 -2.03 10.91
CA LYS A 638 -11.05 -2.06 12.34
C LYS A 638 -10.76 -3.48 12.85
N GLN A 639 -11.54 -4.46 12.41
CA GLN A 639 -11.29 -5.87 12.74
C GLN A 639 -9.97 -6.35 12.15
N LEU A 640 -9.73 -6.08 10.85
CA LEU A 640 -8.48 -6.45 10.19
C LEU A 640 -7.27 -5.86 10.92
N LEU A 641 -7.37 -4.59 11.32
CA LEU A 641 -6.30 -3.90 12.04
C LEU A 641 -6.02 -4.53 13.41
N LYS A 642 -7.05 -4.97 14.16
CA LYS A 642 -6.86 -5.61 15.47
C LYS A 642 -6.03 -6.91 15.39
N PHE A 643 -6.18 -7.67 14.29
CA PHE A 643 -5.34 -8.83 14.05
C PHE A 643 -3.91 -8.43 13.62
N ASP A 644 -3.78 -7.42 12.76
CA ASP A 644 -2.47 -6.94 12.32
C ASP A 644 -1.68 -6.25 13.44
N ASP A 645 -2.35 -5.59 14.40
CA ASP A 645 -1.70 -4.94 15.54
C ASP A 645 -0.88 -5.96 16.37
N VAL A 646 -1.39 -7.19 16.55
CA VAL A 646 -0.68 -8.25 17.26
C VAL A 646 0.63 -8.60 16.54
N MET A 647 0.55 -8.82 15.22
CA MET A 647 1.72 -9.09 14.40
C MET A 647 2.66 -7.88 14.34
N ASN A 648 2.12 -6.66 14.34
CA ASN A 648 2.91 -5.43 14.30
C ASN A 648 3.75 -5.22 15.56
N ASP A 649 3.24 -5.59 16.73
CA ASP A 649 4.01 -5.49 17.98
C ASP A 649 5.19 -6.47 17.96
N GLN A 650 4.99 -7.69 17.50
CA GLN A 650 6.06 -8.66 17.29
C GLN A 650 7.07 -8.20 16.22
N ARG A 651 6.58 -7.63 15.09
CA ARG A 651 7.42 -7.04 14.03
C ARG A 651 8.33 -5.96 14.56
N LYS A 652 7.82 -5.06 15.40
CA LYS A 652 8.64 -4.00 16.02
C LYS A 652 9.77 -4.58 16.85
N VAL A 653 9.51 -5.62 17.64
CA VAL A 653 10.55 -6.29 18.44
C VAL A 653 11.64 -6.85 17.53
N ILE A 654 11.26 -7.64 16.52
CA ILE A 654 12.22 -8.27 15.59
C ILE A 654 13.01 -7.22 14.80
N PHE A 655 12.35 -6.19 14.25
CA PHE A 655 13.04 -5.17 13.47
C PHE A 655 13.97 -4.30 14.32
N THR A 656 13.61 -4.05 15.60
CA THR A 656 14.48 -3.35 16.53
C THR A 656 15.70 -4.22 16.88
N GLN A 657 15.50 -5.48 17.25
CA GLN A 657 16.60 -6.41 17.51
C GLN A 657 17.53 -6.57 16.31
N ARG A 658 16.95 -6.68 15.11
CA ARG A 658 17.70 -6.78 13.87
C ARG A 658 18.58 -5.53 13.64
N ARG A 659 18.05 -4.35 13.90
CA ARG A 659 18.77 -3.09 13.80
C ARG A 659 19.87 -2.99 14.84
N ASP A 660 19.57 -3.36 16.08
CA ASP A 660 20.59 -3.40 17.17
C ASP A 660 21.75 -4.32 16.80
N VAL A 661 21.47 -5.49 16.21
CA VAL A 661 22.51 -6.39 15.69
C VAL A 661 23.33 -5.74 14.57
N MET A 662 22.68 -5.00 13.65
CA MET A 662 23.42 -4.28 12.58
C MET A 662 24.28 -3.13 13.13
N GLU A 663 23.83 -2.43 14.17
CA GLU A 663 24.53 -1.31 14.80
C GLU A 663 25.67 -1.78 15.72
N ALA A 664 25.56 -2.98 16.30
CA ALA A 664 26.56 -3.52 17.19
C ALA A 664 27.89 -3.81 16.48
N ASN A 665 28.99 -3.36 17.09
CA ASN A 665 30.34 -3.69 16.66
C ASN A 665 30.80 -5.03 17.24
N ASP A 666 30.30 -5.42 18.41
CA ASP A 666 30.62 -6.68 19.11
C ASP A 666 29.31 -7.31 19.62
N LEU A 667 29.09 -8.55 19.26
CA LEU A 667 27.93 -9.36 19.64
C LEU A 667 28.27 -10.46 20.65
N ALA A 668 29.53 -10.50 21.15
CA ALA A 668 30.03 -11.58 22.00
C ALA A 668 29.15 -11.83 23.23
N GLU A 669 28.74 -10.76 23.92
CA GLU A 669 27.91 -10.89 25.13
C GLU A 669 26.49 -11.39 24.76
N ILE A 670 25.89 -10.89 23.69
CA ILE A 670 24.56 -11.32 23.26
C ILE A 670 24.57 -12.81 22.86
N ILE A 671 25.58 -13.24 22.12
CA ILE A 671 25.75 -14.65 21.72
C ILE A 671 26.04 -15.53 22.93
N LYS A 672 26.78 -15.03 23.87
CA LYS A 672 27.07 -15.72 25.14
C LYS A 672 25.81 -15.92 25.97
N ASP A 673 24.99 -14.87 26.10
CA ASP A 673 23.73 -14.94 26.84
C ASP A 673 22.76 -15.92 26.16
N MET A 674 22.64 -15.91 24.81
CA MET A 674 21.83 -16.88 24.08
C MET A 674 22.28 -18.32 24.37
N ARG A 675 23.58 -18.56 24.35
CA ARG A 675 24.15 -19.88 24.61
C ARG A 675 23.91 -20.34 26.06
N TYR A 676 24.00 -19.43 27.01
CA TYR A 676 23.74 -19.77 28.44
C TYR A 676 22.25 -20.10 28.64
N GLN A 677 21.33 -19.41 28.00
CA GLN A 677 19.93 -19.76 28.05
C GLN A 677 19.66 -21.15 27.44
N VAL A 678 20.32 -21.50 26.29
CA VAL A 678 20.22 -22.86 25.74
C VAL A 678 20.75 -23.92 26.75
N ILE A 679 21.87 -23.63 27.45
CA ILE A 679 22.39 -24.55 28.50
C ILE A 679 21.40 -24.69 29.66
N ASP A 680 20.76 -23.60 30.05
CA ASP A 680 19.75 -23.60 31.11
C ASP A 680 18.54 -24.45 30.72
N ASP A 681 18.03 -24.28 29.48
CA ASP A 681 16.91 -25.06 28.96
C ASP A 681 17.23 -26.56 28.85
N LEU A 682 18.46 -26.91 28.43
CA LEU A 682 18.89 -28.30 28.37
C LEU A 682 18.99 -28.93 29.77
N ILE A 683 19.52 -28.19 30.77
CA ILE A 683 19.59 -28.66 32.13
C ILE A 683 18.20 -28.82 32.74
N GLU A 684 17.31 -27.83 32.56
CA GLU A 684 15.94 -27.90 33.06
C GLU A 684 15.17 -29.10 32.49
N THR A 685 15.38 -29.42 31.23
CA THR A 685 14.75 -30.54 30.54
C THR A 685 15.24 -31.89 31.06
N HIS A 686 16.54 -32.07 31.21
CA HIS A 686 17.15 -33.37 31.53
C HIS A 686 17.47 -33.54 33.01
N MET A 687 17.57 -32.44 33.77
CA MET A 687 17.82 -32.42 35.22
C MET A 687 16.77 -31.52 35.89
N PRO A 688 15.49 -31.96 36.02
CA PRO A 688 14.43 -31.11 36.55
C PRO A 688 14.77 -30.58 37.96
N PRO A 689 14.44 -29.31 38.24
CA PRO A 689 14.76 -28.71 39.55
C PRO A 689 14.21 -29.53 40.71
N LYS A 690 15.03 -29.72 41.75
CA LYS A 690 14.70 -30.52 42.95
C LYS A 690 14.53 -32.02 42.71
N SER A 691 14.96 -32.55 41.57
CA SER A 691 15.08 -34.00 41.39
C SER A 691 16.35 -34.56 42.00
N TYR A 692 16.35 -35.87 42.32
CA TYR A 692 17.56 -36.55 42.81
C TYR A 692 18.40 -37.00 41.60
N ALA A 693 19.69 -37.22 41.79
CA ALA A 693 20.65 -37.61 40.77
C ALA A 693 20.26 -38.94 40.02
N ASP A 694 19.51 -39.83 40.65
CA ASP A 694 18.99 -41.06 40.07
C ASP A 694 17.81 -40.84 39.11
N GLN A 695 17.25 -39.62 39.09
CA GLN A 695 16.17 -39.20 38.20
C GLN A 695 16.68 -38.35 37.02
N TRP A 696 17.96 -38.03 36.92
CA TRP A 696 18.56 -37.25 35.88
C TRP A 696 18.78 -38.08 34.62
N ASP A 697 18.39 -37.53 33.47
CA ASP A 697 18.68 -38.10 32.16
C ASP A 697 20.04 -37.60 31.65
N THR A 698 21.13 -38.10 32.21
CA THR A 698 22.48 -37.69 31.80
C THR A 698 22.92 -38.17 30.45
N GLU A 699 22.34 -39.28 29.91
CA GLU A 699 22.58 -39.74 28.56
C GLU A 699 21.90 -38.84 27.55
N GLY A 700 20.63 -38.46 27.78
CA GLY A 700 19.90 -37.50 27.02
C GLY A 700 20.57 -36.11 26.99
N LEU A 701 21.04 -35.65 28.19
CA LEU A 701 21.77 -34.38 28.28
C LEU A 701 23.07 -34.42 27.49
N TYR A 702 23.82 -35.52 27.50
CA TYR A 702 25.02 -35.69 26.71
C TYR A 702 24.72 -35.58 25.18
N ALA A 703 23.72 -36.30 24.72
CA ALA A 703 23.30 -36.27 23.31
C ALA A 703 22.86 -34.88 22.87
N ALA A 704 22.07 -34.20 23.69
CA ALA A 704 21.61 -32.86 23.44
C ALA A 704 22.76 -31.82 23.46
N CYS A 705 23.70 -31.93 24.37
CA CYS A 705 24.91 -31.10 24.38
C CYS A 705 25.77 -31.29 23.13
N LEU A 706 25.91 -32.50 22.64
CA LEU A 706 26.65 -32.78 21.42
C LEU A 706 25.97 -32.18 20.18
N GLU A 707 24.63 -32.28 20.12
CA GLU A 707 23.82 -31.77 19.02
C GLU A 707 23.77 -30.24 19.00
N HIS A 708 23.43 -29.60 20.12
CA HIS A 708 23.20 -28.16 20.20
C HIS A 708 24.45 -27.33 20.43
N LEU A 709 25.39 -27.84 21.25
CA LEU A 709 26.59 -27.11 21.65
C LEU A 709 27.84 -27.58 20.89
N GLY A 710 27.78 -28.74 20.25
CA GLY A 710 28.87 -29.28 19.41
C GLY A 710 30.16 -29.58 20.16
N VAL A 711 30.09 -29.83 21.46
CA VAL A 711 31.25 -30.10 22.32
C VAL A 711 31.08 -31.46 22.97
N ASP A 712 32.08 -32.30 22.79
CA ASP A 712 32.12 -33.61 23.46
C ASP A 712 32.62 -33.39 24.91
N MET A 713 31.75 -33.63 25.89
CA MET A 713 31.95 -33.37 27.32
C MET A 713 31.57 -34.60 28.13
N PRO A 714 32.29 -34.90 29.22
CA PRO A 714 32.01 -36.09 30.05
C PRO A 714 30.82 -35.88 31.00
N VAL A 715 29.68 -35.49 30.46
CA VAL A 715 28.45 -35.13 31.20
C VAL A 715 27.94 -36.28 32.05
N ILE A 716 28.03 -37.51 31.50
CA ILE A 716 27.61 -38.74 32.22
C ILE A 716 28.51 -38.99 33.47
N GLU A 717 29.81 -38.75 33.33
CA GLU A 717 30.75 -38.87 34.45
C GLU A 717 30.48 -37.83 35.50
N TRP A 718 30.25 -36.57 35.12
CA TRP A 718 29.91 -35.49 36.03
C TRP A 718 28.63 -35.72 36.81
N GLY A 719 27.57 -36.28 36.16
CA GLY A 719 26.31 -36.57 36.81
C GLY A 719 26.39 -37.70 37.88
N ASN A 720 27.46 -38.53 37.84
CA ASN A 720 27.72 -39.59 38.81
C ASN A 720 28.65 -39.15 39.93
N GLU A 721 29.19 -37.94 39.92
CA GLU A 721 30.09 -37.43 40.99
C GLU A 721 29.29 -37.01 42.22
N GLU A 722 29.75 -37.36 43.41
CA GLU A 722 29.14 -36.92 44.67
C GLU A 722 29.29 -35.39 44.86
N GLY A 723 28.16 -34.71 45.10
CA GLY A 723 28.12 -33.28 45.37
C GLY A 723 27.91 -32.40 44.12
N VAL A 724 27.68 -33.00 42.97
CA VAL A 724 27.26 -32.26 41.79
C VAL A 724 25.74 -32.04 41.85
N ASP A 725 25.32 -30.79 41.61
CA ASP A 725 23.95 -30.37 41.47
C ASP A 725 23.75 -29.68 40.10
N ASP A 726 22.57 -29.19 39.83
CA ASP A 726 22.24 -28.50 38.59
C ASP A 726 23.05 -27.20 38.41
N GLU A 727 23.42 -26.50 39.50
CA GLU A 727 24.26 -25.29 39.43
C GLU A 727 25.70 -25.63 39.04
N VAL A 728 26.27 -26.67 39.60
CA VAL A 728 27.64 -27.15 39.28
C VAL A 728 27.68 -27.68 37.85
N MET A 729 26.65 -28.41 37.43
CA MET A 729 26.56 -28.90 36.04
C MET A 729 26.51 -27.72 35.07
N ARG A 730 25.69 -26.71 35.34
CA ARG A 730 25.60 -25.46 34.54
C ARG A 730 26.94 -24.76 34.41
N GLU A 731 27.65 -24.59 35.52
CA GLU A 731 28.96 -23.95 35.53
C GLU A 731 29.97 -24.73 34.68
N ARG A 732 30.03 -26.07 34.82
CA ARG A 732 30.93 -26.94 34.05
C ARG A 732 30.62 -26.88 32.55
N LEU A 733 29.34 -26.99 32.17
CA LEU A 733 28.92 -26.90 30.80
C LEU A 733 29.27 -25.54 30.19
N SER A 734 28.95 -24.44 30.88
CA SER A 734 29.24 -23.08 30.45
C SER A 734 30.75 -22.86 30.23
N ASN A 735 31.57 -23.27 31.16
CA ASN A 735 33.03 -23.14 31.07
C ASN A 735 33.61 -23.94 29.90
N ALA A 736 33.15 -25.18 29.69
CA ALA A 736 33.64 -26.03 28.60
C ALA A 736 33.27 -25.48 27.23
N VAL A 737 32.04 -24.97 27.06
CA VAL A 737 31.57 -24.38 25.83
C VAL A 737 32.25 -23.03 25.57
N ASP A 738 32.46 -22.19 26.57
CA ASP A 738 33.21 -20.94 26.46
C ASP A 738 34.67 -21.17 26.03
N GLU A 739 35.32 -22.19 26.55
CA GLU A 739 36.67 -22.58 26.13
C GLU A 739 36.68 -23.02 24.65
N ALA A 740 35.68 -23.81 24.22
CA ALA A 740 35.57 -24.27 22.84
C ALA A 740 35.31 -23.08 21.87
N MET A 741 34.46 -22.14 22.22
CA MET A 741 34.20 -20.94 21.44
C MET A 741 35.39 -19.99 21.40
N ALA A 742 36.13 -19.83 22.50
CA ALA A 742 37.37 -19.06 22.49
C ALA A 742 38.43 -19.66 21.54
N LYS A 743 38.58 -20.98 21.53
CA LYS A 743 39.46 -21.67 20.57
C LYS A 743 39.04 -21.42 19.11
N LYS A 744 37.72 -21.42 18.81
CA LYS A 744 37.20 -21.09 17.48
C LYS A 744 37.49 -19.64 17.12
N ALA A 745 37.23 -18.70 18.02
CA ALA A 745 37.52 -17.28 17.80
C ALA A 745 39.01 -17.02 17.49
N ILE A 746 39.91 -17.75 18.14
CA ILE A 746 41.35 -17.67 17.82
C ILE A 746 41.63 -18.24 16.42
N ALA A 747 41.00 -19.36 16.06
CA ALA A 747 41.25 -20.05 14.76
C ALA A 747 40.73 -19.24 13.57
N PHE A 748 39.61 -18.55 13.66
CA PHE A 748 39.05 -17.68 12.60
C PHE A 748 39.67 -16.27 12.59
N GLY A 749 40.20 -15.82 13.71
CA GLY A 749 40.56 -14.44 13.99
C GLY A 749 39.35 -13.66 14.54
N PRO A 750 39.57 -12.75 15.52
CA PRO A 750 38.48 -12.06 16.24
C PRO A 750 37.51 -11.31 15.30
N ASP A 751 38.04 -10.52 14.36
CA ASP A 751 37.24 -9.70 13.45
C ASP A 751 36.36 -10.56 12.52
N THR A 752 36.93 -11.63 11.97
CA THR A 752 36.20 -12.57 11.11
C THR A 752 35.11 -13.30 11.92
N MET A 753 35.40 -13.70 13.16
CA MET A 753 34.41 -14.33 14.02
C MET A 753 33.22 -13.42 14.29
N ARG A 754 33.46 -12.12 14.56
CA ARG A 754 32.38 -11.14 14.77
C ARG A 754 31.50 -10.96 13.52
N GLN A 755 32.12 -10.96 12.34
CA GLN A 755 31.37 -10.92 11.07
C GLN A 755 30.48 -12.17 10.88
N ILE A 756 31.03 -13.35 11.17
CA ILE A 756 30.31 -14.62 11.08
C ILE A 756 29.13 -14.65 12.08
N GLU A 757 29.36 -14.28 13.32
CA GLU A 757 28.32 -14.17 14.35
C GLU A 757 27.19 -13.25 13.90
N LYS A 758 27.54 -12.07 13.40
CA LYS A 758 26.56 -11.09 12.88
C LYS A 758 25.76 -11.65 11.72
N GLN A 759 26.43 -12.27 10.75
CA GLN A 759 25.78 -12.83 9.58
C GLN A 759 24.87 -14.00 9.93
N ILE A 760 25.30 -14.93 10.78
CA ILE A 760 24.50 -16.08 11.20
C ILE A 760 23.27 -15.60 11.97
N LEU A 761 23.44 -14.64 12.89
CA LEU A 761 22.33 -14.12 13.69
C LEU A 761 21.29 -13.43 12.80
N LEU A 762 21.71 -12.54 11.89
CA LEU A 762 20.78 -11.86 10.96
C LEU A 762 20.05 -12.87 10.05
N GLN A 763 20.77 -13.83 9.46
CA GLN A 763 20.15 -14.83 8.58
C GLN A 763 19.15 -15.72 9.34
N THR A 764 19.46 -16.08 10.59
CA THR A 764 18.57 -16.92 11.39
C THR A 764 17.34 -16.13 11.85
N ILE A 765 17.49 -14.85 12.24
CA ILE A 765 16.36 -13.95 12.54
C ILE A 765 15.44 -13.88 11.32
N ASP A 766 15.99 -13.62 10.14
CA ASP A 766 15.21 -13.48 8.89
C ASP A 766 14.51 -14.79 8.49
N GLY A 767 15.16 -15.93 8.71
CA GLY A 767 14.59 -17.25 8.46
C GLY A 767 13.41 -17.54 9.39
N LYS A 768 13.63 -17.43 10.71
CA LYS A 768 12.61 -17.71 11.73
C LYS A 768 11.42 -16.74 11.67
N TRP A 769 11.70 -15.46 11.38
CA TRP A 769 10.62 -14.49 11.20
C TRP A 769 9.72 -14.82 10.01
N ARG A 770 10.29 -15.26 8.88
CA ARG A 770 9.50 -15.70 7.72
C ARG A 770 8.63 -16.93 8.02
N GLU A 771 9.20 -17.93 8.70
CA GLU A 771 8.44 -19.11 9.15
C GLU A 771 7.30 -18.71 10.09
N HIS A 772 7.56 -17.80 11.02
CA HIS A 772 6.58 -17.30 11.97
C HIS A 772 5.44 -16.52 11.28
N LEU A 773 5.75 -15.67 10.30
CA LEU A 773 4.73 -14.97 9.51
C LEU A 773 3.79 -15.95 8.82
N LEU A 774 4.32 -17.01 8.23
CA LEU A 774 3.52 -18.05 7.59
C LEU A 774 2.62 -18.76 8.60
N THR A 775 3.14 -19.11 9.77
CA THR A 775 2.39 -19.75 10.85
C THR A 775 1.27 -18.83 11.37
N LEU A 776 1.51 -17.54 11.52
CA LEU A 776 0.49 -16.55 11.92
C LEU A 776 -0.60 -16.38 10.86
N GLU A 777 -0.26 -16.45 9.58
CA GLU A 777 -1.22 -16.37 8.48
C GLU A 777 -2.14 -17.61 8.49
N HIS A 778 -1.59 -18.80 8.69
CA HIS A 778 -2.36 -20.02 8.88
C HIS A 778 -3.25 -19.94 10.12
N LEU A 779 -2.73 -19.50 11.27
CA LEU A 779 -3.51 -19.32 12.49
C LEU A 779 -4.68 -18.37 12.26
N ARG A 780 -4.45 -17.24 11.59
CA ARG A 780 -5.49 -16.25 11.25
C ARG A 780 -6.60 -16.86 10.40
N SER A 781 -6.28 -17.77 9.48
CA SER A 781 -7.27 -18.42 8.62
C SER A 781 -8.19 -19.37 9.38
N VAL A 782 -7.69 -20.00 10.46
CA VAL A 782 -8.42 -21.04 11.21
C VAL A 782 -9.02 -20.54 12.52
N VAL A 783 -8.53 -19.43 13.09
CA VAL A 783 -8.95 -18.94 14.42
C VAL A 783 -10.44 -18.57 14.46
N GLY A 784 -11.03 -18.22 13.31
CA GLY A 784 -12.48 -17.96 13.19
C GLY A 784 -13.36 -19.11 13.65
N PHE A 785 -12.91 -20.36 13.52
CA PHE A 785 -13.61 -21.56 13.97
C PHE A 785 -13.73 -21.66 15.50
N ARG A 786 -12.84 -20.97 16.26
CA ARG A 786 -12.92 -20.91 17.73
C ARG A 786 -14.21 -20.23 18.21
N GLY A 787 -14.84 -19.40 17.35
CA GLY A 787 -16.13 -18.77 17.62
C GLY A 787 -17.27 -19.76 17.81
N TYR A 788 -17.23 -20.94 17.19
CA TYR A 788 -18.22 -22.00 17.40
C TYR A 788 -18.18 -22.56 18.84
N ALA A 789 -17.01 -22.55 19.47
CA ALA A 789 -16.83 -22.92 20.87
C ALA A 789 -17.13 -21.77 21.85
N GLN A 790 -17.78 -20.69 21.41
CA GLN A 790 -18.09 -19.48 22.19
C GLN A 790 -16.85 -18.74 22.73
N ARG A 791 -15.69 -18.94 22.14
CA ARG A 791 -14.48 -18.19 22.45
C ARG A 791 -14.34 -16.98 21.53
N ASP A 792 -13.79 -15.88 22.03
CA ASP A 792 -13.51 -14.72 21.20
C ASP A 792 -12.30 -15.00 20.30
N PRO A 793 -12.47 -15.07 18.96
CA PRO A 793 -11.37 -15.37 18.03
C PRO A 793 -10.17 -14.44 18.16
N LEU A 794 -10.38 -13.16 18.49
CA LEU A 794 -9.29 -12.21 18.64
C LEU A 794 -8.44 -12.49 19.88
N ASN A 795 -9.08 -12.85 21.00
CA ASN A 795 -8.36 -13.18 22.22
C ASN A 795 -7.59 -14.50 22.09
N GLU A 796 -8.19 -15.50 21.44
CA GLU A 796 -7.49 -16.76 21.12
C GLU A 796 -6.29 -16.51 20.21
N TYR A 797 -6.47 -15.70 19.15
CA TYR A 797 -5.37 -15.30 18.26
C TYR A 797 -4.22 -14.60 19.01
N LYS A 798 -4.53 -13.69 19.95
CA LYS A 798 -3.52 -13.03 20.76
C LYS A 798 -2.71 -14.01 21.62
N ASN A 799 -3.41 -14.91 22.29
CA ASN A 799 -2.78 -15.90 23.17
C ASN A 799 -1.91 -16.90 22.40
N GLU A 800 -2.48 -17.49 21.34
CA GLU A 800 -1.76 -18.46 20.50
C GLU A 800 -0.59 -17.80 19.74
N SER A 801 -0.76 -16.60 19.20
CA SER A 801 0.34 -15.88 18.53
C SER A 801 1.48 -15.49 19.48
N PHE A 802 1.18 -15.19 20.75
CA PHE A 802 2.21 -14.94 21.77
C PHE A 802 3.03 -16.19 22.06
N GLN A 803 2.36 -17.32 22.26
CA GLN A 803 3.04 -18.62 22.48
C GLN A 803 3.92 -19.02 21.29
N LEU A 804 3.40 -18.85 20.07
CA LEU A 804 4.17 -19.11 18.85
C LEU A 804 5.39 -18.19 18.72
N PHE A 805 5.26 -16.94 19.15
CA PHE A 805 6.36 -15.98 19.12
C PHE A 805 7.46 -16.33 20.15
N GLU A 806 7.09 -16.72 21.37
CA GLU A 806 8.05 -17.23 22.37
C GLU A 806 8.77 -18.48 21.86
N SER A 807 8.02 -19.45 21.33
CA SER A 807 8.61 -20.67 20.73
C SER A 807 9.57 -20.35 19.56
N MET A 808 9.23 -19.34 18.74
CA MET A 808 10.12 -18.87 17.67
C MET A 808 11.42 -18.29 18.24
N LEU A 809 11.37 -17.49 19.31
CA LEU A 809 12.56 -16.93 19.95
C LEU A 809 13.44 -18.02 20.58
N ASP A 810 12.84 -19.04 21.19
CA ASP A 810 13.58 -20.20 21.72
C ASP A 810 14.26 -20.98 20.59
N SER A 811 13.52 -21.26 19.51
CA SER A 811 14.07 -21.89 18.31
C SER A 811 15.19 -21.06 17.67
N LEU A 812 15.08 -19.73 17.66
CA LEU A 812 16.12 -18.82 17.18
C LEU A 812 17.42 -18.99 17.99
N ARG A 813 17.32 -18.98 19.35
CA ARG A 813 18.48 -19.14 20.25
C ARG A 813 19.17 -20.49 20.03
N ASN A 814 18.39 -21.55 19.95
CA ASN A 814 18.88 -22.90 19.71
C ASN A 814 19.62 -23.00 18.36
N GLU A 815 19.01 -22.51 17.29
CA GLU A 815 19.58 -22.59 15.94
C GLU A 815 20.83 -21.72 15.77
N VAL A 816 20.88 -20.51 16.34
CA VAL A 816 22.07 -19.67 16.34
C VAL A 816 23.22 -20.35 17.08
N THR A 817 22.93 -20.89 18.28
CA THR A 817 23.92 -21.61 19.08
C THR A 817 24.45 -22.85 18.34
N GLN A 818 23.57 -23.65 17.76
CA GLN A 818 23.93 -24.84 16.99
C GLN A 818 24.77 -24.51 15.75
N LYS A 819 24.37 -23.51 14.96
CA LYS A 819 25.12 -23.08 13.77
C LYS A 819 26.51 -22.60 14.13
N LEU A 820 26.66 -21.78 15.19
CA LEU A 820 27.95 -21.32 15.68
C LEU A 820 28.79 -22.45 16.27
N ALA A 821 28.16 -23.47 16.85
CA ALA A 821 28.83 -24.68 17.33
C ALA A 821 29.40 -25.53 16.18
N GLN A 822 28.74 -25.60 15.05
CA GLN A 822 29.09 -26.44 13.90
C GLN A 822 30.13 -25.80 12.94
N ILE A 823 30.29 -24.46 12.95
CA ILE A 823 31.26 -23.80 12.06
C ILE A 823 32.68 -24.23 12.36
N ARG A 824 33.45 -24.44 11.31
CA ARG A 824 34.89 -24.72 11.38
C ARG A 824 35.65 -23.99 10.27
N PRO A 825 36.91 -23.62 10.49
CA PRO A 825 37.72 -23.08 9.42
C PRO A 825 37.82 -24.07 8.26
N MET A 826 37.63 -23.62 7.03
CA MET A 826 37.80 -24.45 5.84
C MET A 826 39.25 -24.84 5.67
N THR A 827 39.51 -26.10 5.35
CA THR A 827 40.81 -26.55 4.96
C THR A 827 41.20 -25.98 3.58
N GLY A 828 42.51 -25.83 3.31
CA GLY A 828 42.96 -25.28 2.03
C GLY A 828 42.53 -26.14 0.79
N GLU A 829 42.22 -27.42 1.01
CA GLU A 829 41.69 -28.31 -0.04
C GLU A 829 40.22 -28.05 -0.29
N GLU A 830 39.40 -27.85 0.75
CA GLU A 830 37.98 -27.46 0.64
C GLU A 830 37.79 -26.11 -0.03
N GLN A 831 38.64 -25.12 0.28
CA GLN A 831 38.64 -23.79 -0.38
C GLN A 831 38.90 -23.90 -1.88
N ARG A 832 39.85 -24.75 -2.27
CA ARG A 832 40.14 -25.00 -3.69
C ARG A 832 39.00 -25.72 -4.41
N ALA A 833 38.40 -26.72 -3.77
CA ALA A 833 37.29 -27.47 -4.33
C ALA A 833 36.06 -26.56 -4.56
N ILE A 834 35.74 -25.66 -3.60
CA ILE A 834 34.66 -24.69 -3.75
C ILE A 834 34.99 -23.67 -4.84
N ALA A 835 36.23 -23.16 -4.89
CA ALA A 835 36.64 -22.23 -5.94
C ALA A 835 36.53 -22.85 -7.33
N GLU A 836 36.93 -24.13 -7.49
CA GLU A 836 36.77 -24.90 -8.72
C GLU A 836 35.30 -25.14 -9.07
N GLN A 837 34.46 -25.44 -8.09
CA GLN A 837 33.02 -25.63 -8.29
C GLN A 837 32.32 -24.33 -8.69
N MET A 838 32.68 -23.20 -8.07
CA MET A 838 32.17 -21.90 -8.45
C MET A 838 32.63 -21.49 -9.85
N ALA A 839 33.90 -21.74 -10.19
CA ALA A 839 34.42 -21.48 -11.52
C ALA A 839 33.73 -22.36 -12.59
N ALA A 840 33.46 -23.63 -12.26
CA ALA A 840 32.71 -24.54 -13.14
C ALA A 840 31.27 -24.10 -13.33
N GLN A 841 30.60 -23.64 -12.26
CA GLN A 841 29.23 -23.13 -12.30
C GLN A 841 29.13 -21.81 -13.09
N GLN A 842 30.08 -20.90 -12.92
CA GLN A 842 30.19 -19.70 -13.76
C GLN A 842 30.48 -20.01 -15.22
N ALA A 843 31.32 -21.01 -15.50
CA ALA A 843 31.59 -21.48 -16.85
C ALA A 843 30.36 -22.13 -17.49
N ALA A 844 29.58 -22.92 -16.72
CA ALA A 844 28.34 -23.53 -17.16
C ALA A 844 27.23 -22.46 -17.42
N LEU A 845 27.12 -21.46 -16.59
CA LEU A 845 26.21 -20.29 -16.78
C LEU A 845 26.61 -19.48 -18.03
N LYS A 846 27.90 -19.26 -18.26
CA LYS A 846 28.41 -18.62 -19.49
C LYS A 846 28.16 -19.48 -20.73
N GLN A 847 28.32 -20.79 -20.62
CA GLN A 847 27.98 -21.70 -21.72
C GLN A 847 26.48 -21.77 -21.98
N ALA A 848 25.63 -21.82 -20.94
CA ALA A 848 24.20 -21.78 -21.09
C ALA A 848 23.72 -20.47 -21.72
N SER A 849 24.31 -19.32 -21.36
CA SER A 849 24.00 -18.04 -22.00
C SER A 849 24.52 -17.97 -23.46
N GLN A 850 25.62 -18.62 -23.79
CA GLN A 850 26.12 -18.72 -25.15
C GLN A 850 25.28 -19.71 -25.99
N THR A 851 24.89 -20.85 -25.44
CA THR A 851 24.01 -21.81 -26.10
C THR A 851 22.56 -21.28 -26.23
N ALA A 852 22.06 -20.48 -25.28
CA ALA A 852 20.79 -19.77 -25.43
C ALA A 852 20.85 -18.71 -26.54
N SER A 853 22.02 -18.08 -26.75
CA SER A 853 22.27 -17.16 -27.87
C SER A 853 22.47 -17.90 -29.24
N GLU A 854 22.95 -19.14 -29.22
CA GLU A 854 23.13 -19.95 -30.43
C GLU A 854 21.92 -20.85 -30.77
N ALA A 855 21.04 -21.13 -29.80
CA ALA A 855 19.82 -21.94 -29.97
C ALA A 855 18.54 -21.16 -30.32
N ALA A 856 18.62 -19.85 -30.49
CA ALA A 856 17.58 -19.15 -31.19
C ALA A 856 17.61 -19.59 -32.65
N PRO A 857 16.60 -20.31 -33.18
CA PRO A 857 16.56 -20.62 -34.61
C PRO A 857 16.64 -19.29 -35.32
N ALA A 858 17.64 -19.10 -36.19
CA ALA A 858 17.70 -17.97 -37.08
C ALA A 858 16.36 -17.93 -37.82
N ALA A 859 15.46 -17.01 -37.38
CA ALA A 859 14.25 -16.76 -38.13
C ALA A 859 14.70 -16.45 -39.55
N VAL A 860 14.23 -17.23 -40.50
CA VAL A 860 14.53 -17.01 -41.91
C VAL A 860 13.94 -15.63 -42.22
N PHE A 861 14.83 -14.68 -42.44
CA PHE A 861 14.47 -13.29 -42.75
C PHE A 861 13.70 -13.28 -44.08
N ASP A 862 12.45 -12.84 -44.08
CA ASP A 862 11.61 -12.67 -45.25
C ASP A 862 11.29 -11.18 -45.42
N GLU A 863 11.75 -10.58 -46.51
CA GLU A 863 11.50 -9.18 -46.84
C GLU A 863 10.00 -8.85 -46.98
N THR A 864 9.15 -9.84 -47.15
CA THR A 864 7.71 -9.68 -47.35
C THR A 864 6.87 -9.90 -46.10
N ASP A 865 7.46 -10.53 -45.03
CA ASP A 865 6.76 -10.82 -43.76
C ASP A 865 7.30 -9.98 -42.62
N PRO A 866 6.56 -8.94 -42.17
CA PRO A 866 6.98 -8.07 -41.07
C PRO A 866 7.24 -8.77 -39.72
N SER A 867 6.66 -9.95 -39.51
CA SER A 867 6.86 -10.72 -38.27
C SER A 867 8.27 -11.32 -38.17
N THR A 868 9.01 -11.41 -39.28
CA THR A 868 10.36 -11.98 -39.35
C THR A 868 11.46 -10.93 -39.20
N TRP A 869 11.11 -9.61 -39.16
CA TRP A 869 12.08 -8.51 -39.22
C TRP A 869 12.73 -8.17 -37.87
N GLY A 870 12.34 -8.83 -36.79
CA GLY A 870 12.75 -8.41 -35.45
C GLY A 870 12.20 -7.03 -35.08
N ASN A 871 12.93 -6.24 -34.31
CA ASN A 871 12.57 -4.87 -33.95
C ASN A 871 13.54 -3.87 -34.61
N PRO A 872 13.37 -3.53 -35.90
CA PRO A 872 14.26 -2.59 -36.58
C PRO A 872 14.14 -1.20 -35.96
N GLY A 873 15.27 -0.52 -35.76
CA GLY A 873 15.32 0.83 -35.22
C GLY A 873 14.59 1.82 -36.13
N ARG A 874 13.85 2.78 -35.56
CA ARG A 874 13.03 3.77 -36.31
C ARG A 874 13.80 4.49 -37.43
N ASN A 875 15.10 4.68 -37.29
CA ASN A 875 15.95 5.39 -38.27
C ASN A 875 16.72 4.47 -39.22
N GLU A 876 16.65 3.14 -39.04
CA GLU A 876 17.28 2.14 -39.92
C GLU A 876 16.54 1.99 -41.24
N PRO A 877 17.19 1.50 -42.31
CA PRO A 877 16.51 1.15 -43.56
C PRO A 877 15.43 0.11 -43.31
N CYS A 878 14.25 0.30 -43.92
CA CYS A 878 13.15 -0.65 -43.75
C CYS A 878 13.54 -2.02 -44.34
N PRO A 879 13.38 -3.11 -43.57
CA PRO A 879 13.76 -4.45 -44.02
C PRO A 879 13.01 -4.94 -45.29
N CYS A 880 11.89 -4.33 -45.65
CA CYS A 880 11.12 -4.62 -46.89
C CYS A 880 11.86 -4.26 -48.17
N GLY A 881 13.10 -3.84 -48.17
CA GLY A 881 13.86 -3.51 -49.37
C GLY A 881 13.46 -2.17 -50.07
N SER A 882 12.54 -1.39 -49.51
CA SER A 882 12.02 -0.14 -50.12
C SER A 882 13.05 1.01 -50.14
N GLY A 883 14.20 0.89 -49.52
CA GLY A 883 15.20 1.93 -49.38
C GLY A 883 14.83 3.12 -48.49
N LYS A 884 13.62 3.12 -47.92
CA LYS A 884 13.14 4.15 -46.97
C LYS A 884 13.52 3.76 -45.53
N LYS A 885 13.64 4.75 -44.66
CA LYS A 885 13.80 4.49 -43.21
C LYS A 885 12.53 3.83 -42.67
N PHE A 886 12.65 2.94 -41.71
CA PHE A 886 11.54 2.17 -41.14
C PHE A 886 10.37 3.06 -40.70
N LYS A 887 10.63 4.17 -40.05
CA LYS A 887 9.62 5.17 -39.65
C LYS A 887 8.85 5.83 -40.80
N HIS A 888 9.36 5.75 -42.03
CA HIS A 888 8.71 6.30 -43.25
C HIS A 888 8.17 5.21 -44.19
N CYS A 889 8.11 3.96 -43.73
CA CYS A 889 7.61 2.81 -44.48
C CYS A 889 6.64 2.00 -43.59
N HIS A 890 7.05 0.91 -43.02
CA HIS A 890 6.21 0.02 -42.19
C HIS A 890 6.15 0.41 -40.69
N GLY A 891 7.00 1.31 -40.24
CA GLY A 891 6.96 1.91 -38.90
C GLY A 891 6.18 3.20 -38.82
N GLN A 892 5.29 3.51 -39.76
CA GLN A 892 4.27 4.57 -39.66
C GLN A 892 3.13 4.04 -38.77
N ILE A 893 3.02 4.57 -37.54
CA ILE A 893 1.85 4.45 -36.65
C ILE A 893 1.16 5.79 -36.67
#